data_b5bdfca912a34ce0ca419d87adc1778c
#
_entry.id   b5bdfca912a34ce0ca419d87adc1778c
#
_cell.length_a   1.000
_cell.length_b   1.000
_cell.length_c   1.000
_cell.angle_alpha   90.00
_cell.angle_beta   90.00
_cell.angle_gamma   90.00
#
_symmetry.space_group_name_H-M   'P 1'
#
loop_
_entity.id
_entity.type
_entity.pdbx_description
1 polymer ?
#
loop_
_entity_poly.entity_id
_entity_poly.type
_entity_poly.pdbx_seq_one_letter_code
_entity_poly.pdbx_strand_id
1 'polypeptide(L)'
;MNVKSQVTITGIVTDESSKPLNNVQVHLFNTRVTTLTGGDGLFSITGIAAGKYTIELSAAGYAAVARVVDVKGKDNNPFSFQMKNLLIQLEAVTVTAEKKEELLHNIPVSITALSSRQVSEFRLWNIKDLTAIVPNMYSGNSGDERNVTSIRGITTTSYDPSVATYIDGVNQFSLDTYIPQLSDIERIEVLRGPQGTLYGRNAMGGVINIITKQPTNSASGFVEINVGNYNQQRYSAGIRLPVIKNKLFFGASGVFNKRDGYYTNEFNGRSFDRQQGITGNYYLKYLPAEKWAITLNVKHQDNRNHGAFPMVNGIDEAFNNPYRLNQNAVGKMFDNTLNASLSLNHSGTLFDVASQLAWQNNHRYYNPPVDGDFSPLDAVTIVNDFGTQWNNVKVLTHELRFNSPSGKSSAVSWTAGTYFFHQYIPGKQATHFGKDAGMLGVPDTDFSTISTTKGKNTGIAAYAQVNCLLTAKLTLIAGLRYDYENRKLNVFGEYQKDGQDAFVTTPDTAASANFNAFSPRLGLKYQLSDNSNLYANYSRGFRTGGLTQLASDPSQPPLYPYNPEYSNNIELGLKNNFLNNRFSLNITAFLTHVNNAQVPTLVLPEAITVTRNTGSLTSKGAELELSFKPVKGLQAEYSFGYTDATYKSLKISSNGQEVNLEGKKQIFTPDVTSMFTLQYSYLLIASKQIQLVARGEWYYLGRRYFDLANTIQQSPYNVYNTRIGMSSKHLDVFFWARNITDRKYIEYAYDFGAVHLGNPGTYGVSVKTMF
;
A
#
# COMPACT_ATOMS: atom_id res chain seq x y z
N MET A 1 42.24 23.31 -8.99
CA MET A 1 41.19 22.37 -9.45
C MET A 1 41.87 21.08 -9.88
N ASN A 2 41.80 20.01 -9.08
CA ASN A 2 42.29 18.71 -9.50
C ASN A 2 41.30 18.10 -10.50
N VAL A 3 41.68 18.11 -11.79
CA VAL A 3 40.98 17.36 -12.83
C VAL A 3 41.14 15.88 -12.47
N LYS A 4 40.13 15.26 -11.88
CA LYS A 4 40.09 13.80 -11.69
C LYS A 4 40.09 13.17 -13.07
N SER A 5 41.06 12.31 -13.35
CA SER A 5 41.17 11.52 -14.57
C SER A 5 39.84 10.82 -14.84
N GLN A 6 39.19 11.16 -15.95
CA GLN A 6 38.02 10.47 -16.43
C GLN A 6 38.41 9.10 -17.01
N VAL A 7 37.73 8.05 -16.62
CA VAL A 7 38.01 6.68 -16.99
C VAL A 7 36.84 6.12 -17.80
N THR A 8 37.13 5.18 -18.68
CA THR A 8 36.12 4.44 -19.43
C THR A 8 35.99 3.03 -18.85
N ILE A 9 34.76 2.62 -18.55
CA ILE A 9 34.46 1.22 -18.23
C ILE A 9 34.06 0.54 -19.53
N THR A 10 34.76 -0.53 -19.89
CA THR A 10 34.37 -1.42 -20.99
C THR A 10 34.07 -2.82 -20.48
N GLY A 11 33.20 -3.54 -21.14
CA GLY A 11 32.90 -4.92 -20.77
C GLY A 11 32.15 -5.66 -21.88
N ILE A 12 32.07 -6.96 -21.68
CA ILE A 12 31.32 -7.88 -22.54
C ILE A 12 30.24 -8.58 -21.72
N VAL A 13 29.06 -8.73 -22.28
CA VAL A 13 27.95 -9.47 -21.70
C VAL A 13 27.63 -10.68 -22.55
N THR A 14 27.60 -11.85 -21.94
CA THR A 14 27.30 -13.14 -22.58
C THR A 14 26.17 -13.87 -21.85
N ASP A 15 25.56 -14.87 -22.49
CA ASP A 15 24.70 -15.85 -21.85
C ASP A 15 25.50 -17.00 -21.20
N GLU A 16 24.80 -17.97 -20.59
CA GLU A 16 25.38 -19.16 -19.97
C GLU A 16 26.14 -20.07 -20.96
N SER A 17 25.90 -19.93 -22.27
CA SER A 17 26.58 -20.64 -23.33
C SER A 17 27.74 -19.82 -23.94
N SER A 18 28.12 -18.71 -23.29
CA SER A 18 29.14 -17.75 -23.74
C SER A 18 28.80 -17.03 -25.06
N LYS A 19 27.51 -17.02 -25.46
CA LYS A 19 27.05 -16.30 -26.63
C LYS A 19 26.86 -14.81 -26.26
N PRO A 20 27.38 -13.86 -27.07
CA PRO A 20 27.21 -12.43 -26.84
C PRO A 20 25.74 -12.02 -26.79
N LEU A 21 25.39 -11.14 -25.86
CA LEU A 21 24.03 -10.63 -25.69
C LEU A 21 23.91 -9.19 -26.19
N ASN A 22 23.06 -8.99 -27.18
CA ASN A 22 22.73 -7.68 -27.75
C ASN A 22 21.62 -6.99 -26.97
N ASN A 23 21.64 -5.65 -26.95
CA ASN A 23 20.61 -4.81 -26.28
C ASN A 23 20.44 -5.10 -24.78
N VAL A 24 21.48 -5.51 -24.08
CA VAL A 24 21.50 -5.56 -22.63
C VAL A 24 21.63 -4.13 -22.13
N GLN A 25 20.70 -3.69 -21.30
CA GLN A 25 20.81 -2.42 -20.60
C GLN A 25 21.83 -2.54 -19.50
N VAL A 26 22.89 -1.72 -19.60
CA VAL A 26 23.98 -1.62 -18.61
C VAL A 26 23.79 -0.32 -17.86
N HIS A 27 23.40 -0.40 -16.60
CA HIS A 27 23.14 0.73 -15.73
C HIS A 27 24.21 0.83 -14.65
N LEU A 28 24.78 1.99 -14.45
CA LEU A 28 25.64 2.26 -13.32
C LEU A 28 24.78 2.65 -12.12
N PHE A 29 24.61 1.71 -11.19
CA PHE A 29 23.72 1.85 -10.03
C PHE A 29 23.93 3.16 -9.28
N ASN A 30 22.83 3.79 -8.88
CA ASN A 30 22.80 5.11 -8.25
C ASN A 30 23.39 6.26 -9.10
N THR A 31 23.52 6.06 -10.41
CA THR A 31 23.84 7.12 -11.36
C THR A 31 22.77 7.14 -12.47
N ARG A 32 22.88 8.09 -13.40
CA ARG A 32 22.02 8.14 -14.58
C ARG A 32 22.70 7.57 -15.82
N VAL A 33 23.87 7.00 -15.62
CA VAL A 33 24.66 6.49 -16.72
C VAL A 33 24.13 5.12 -17.11
N THR A 34 23.56 5.06 -18.31
CA THR A 34 23.04 3.83 -18.90
C THR A 34 23.54 3.72 -20.31
N THR A 35 23.97 2.53 -20.72
CA THR A 35 24.35 2.19 -22.10
C THR A 35 23.69 0.86 -22.49
N LEU A 36 23.74 0.51 -23.78
CA LEU A 36 23.29 -0.79 -24.28
C LEU A 36 24.48 -1.56 -24.88
N THR A 37 24.45 -2.89 -24.78
CA THR A 37 25.42 -3.73 -25.48
C THR A 37 25.13 -3.77 -26.97
N GLY A 38 26.20 -3.81 -27.77
CA GLY A 38 26.14 -4.05 -29.21
C GLY A 38 25.85 -5.51 -29.56
N GLY A 39 25.77 -5.83 -30.88
CA GLY A 39 25.57 -7.19 -31.37
C GLY A 39 26.67 -8.18 -30.99
N ASP A 40 27.84 -7.66 -30.65
CA ASP A 40 29.02 -8.39 -30.15
C ASP A 40 29.02 -8.53 -28.59
N GLY A 41 27.97 -8.05 -27.94
CA GLY A 41 27.85 -8.05 -26.48
C GLY A 41 28.71 -7.02 -25.76
N LEU A 42 29.43 -6.16 -26.48
CA LEU A 42 30.30 -5.14 -25.90
C LEU A 42 29.52 -3.90 -25.44
N PHE A 43 29.97 -3.32 -24.35
CA PHE A 43 29.49 -1.99 -23.87
C PHE A 43 30.64 -1.09 -23.47
N SER A 44 30.41 0.20 -23.50
CA SER A 44 31.35 1.24 -23.03
C SER A 44 30.60 2.34 -22.28
N ILE A 45 31.13 2.72 -21.12
CA ILE A 45 30.67 3.83 -20.29
C ILE A 45 31.86 4.76 -20.07
N THR A 46 31.77 6.00 -20.59
CA THR A 46 32.86 6.98 -20.57
C THR A 46 32.59 8.07 -19.52
N GLY A 47 33.64 8.77 -19.13
CA GLY A 47 33.51 9.98 -18.29
C GLY A 47 33.30 9.73 -16.79
N ILE A 48 33.73 8.57 -16.27
CA ILE A 48 33.52 8.18 -14.88
C ILE A 48 34.81 8.42 -14.08
N ALA A 49 34.69 8.78 -12.80
CA ALA A 49 35.85 8.88 -11.90
C ALA A 49 36.30 7.47 -11.46
N ALA A 50 37.60 7.28 -11.19
CA ALA A 50 38.06 6.05 -10.55
C ALA A 50 37.36 5.82 -9.20
N GLY A 51 36.94 4.57 -8.92
CA GLY A 51 36.21 4.20 -7.71
C GLY A 51 35.48 2.85 -7.85
N LYS A 52 34.79 2.44 -6.79
CA LYS A 52 33.95 1.23 -6.82
C LYS A 52 32.53 1.60 -7.25
N TYR A 53 32.02 0.89 -8.24
CA TYR A 53 30.68 1.06 -8.78
C TYR A 53 29.94 -0.27 -8.82
N THR A 54 28.63 -0.22 -8.65
CA THR A 54 27.77 -1.37 -8.96
C THR A 54 27.26 -1.21 -10.38
N ILE A 55 27.58 -2.18 -11.24
CA ILE A 55 27.02 -2.28 -12.59
C ILE A 55 25.82 -3.21 -12.52
N GLU A 56 24.68 -2.72 -12.98
CA GLU A 56 23.45 -3.49 -13.15
C GLU A 56 23.23 -3.77 -14.63
N LEU A 57 22.93 -5.02 -14.94
CA LEU A 57 22.59 -5.48 -16.26
C LEU A 57 21.17 -5.98 -16.27
N SER A 58 20.38 -5.53 -17.24
CA SER A 58 19.03 -6.01 -17.47
C SER A 58 18.78 -6.28 -18.95
N ALA A 59 18.18 -7.41 -19.24
CA ALA A 59 17.79 -7.79 -20.58
C ALA A 59 16.52 -8.66 -20.55
N ALA A 60 15.66 -8.52 -21.56
CA ALA A 60 14.46 -9.34 -21.67
C ALA A 60 14.81 -10.84 -21.76
N GLY A 61 14.25 -11.63 -20.84
CA GLY A 61 14.50 -13.08 -20.76
C GLY A 61 15.73 -13.49 -19.98
N TYR A 62 16.45 -12.55 -19.38
CA TYR A 62 17.64 -12.83 -18.56
C TYR A 62 17.47 -12.25 -17.16
N ALA A 63 18.04 -12.93 -16.16
CA ALA A 63 18.12 -12.44 -14.80
C ALA A 63 18.97 -11.16 -14.76
N ALA A 64 18.48 -10.12 -14.06
CA ALA A 64 19.30 -8.95 -13.81
C ALA A 64 20.55 -9.34 -13.02
N VAL A 65 21.68 -8.75 -13.41
CA VAL A 65 22.97 -8.98 -12.74
C VAL A 65 23.41 -7.66 -12.13
N ALA A 66 23.68 -7.65 -10.83
CA ALA A 66 24.32 -6.53 -10.16
C ALA A 66 25.68 -6.97 -9.62
N ARG A 67 26.75 -6.27 -10.00
CA ARG A 67 28.11 -6.60 -9.59
C ARG A 67 28.91 -5.34 -9.26
N VAL A 68 29.57 -5.37 -8.11
CA VAL A 68 30.53 -4.31 -7.74
C VAL A 68 31.81 -4.48 -8.55
N VAL A 69 32.18 -3.44 -9.26
CA VAL A 69 33.44 -3.36 -10.02
C VAL A 69 34.32 -2.27 -9.44
N ASP A 70 35.64 -2.51 -9.40
CA ASP A 70 36.63 -1.56 -8.95
C ASP A 70 37.32 -0.94 -10.18
N VAL A 71 37.00 0.30 -10.46
CA VAL A 71 37.50 1.05 -11.61
C VAL A 71 38.78 1.78 -11.21
N LYS A 72 39.91 1.24 -11.65
CA LYS A 72 41.29 1.71 -11.32
C LYS A 72 41.87 2.45 -12.53
N GLY A 73 42.04 3.75 -12.46
CA GLY A 73 42.86 4.54 -13.40
C GLY A 73 42.61 4.26 -14.91
N LYS A 74 43.66 4.47 -15.75
CA LYS A 74 43.53 4.35 -17.22
C LYS A 74 43.53 2.92 -17.78
N ASP A 75 43.96 1.94 -17.00
CA ASP A 75 44.14 0.55 -17.47
C ASP A 75 43.10 -0.38 -16.81
N ASN A 76 41.87 -0.30 -17.22
CA ASN A 76 40.89 -1.30 -16.84
C ASN A 76 40.77 -2.36 -17.94
N ASN A 77 41.06 -3.62 -17.60
CA ASN A 77 40.69 -4.73 -18.46
C ASN A 77 39.15 -4.77 -18.64
N PRO A 78 38.63 -5.14 -19.83
CA PRO A 78 37.19 -5.27 -20.03
C PRO A 78 36.55 -6.18 -19.00
N PHE A 79 35.51 -5.74 -18.36
CA PHE A 79 34.75 -6.56 -17.40
C PHE A 79 33.91 -7.59 -18.16
N SER A 80 33.97 -8.84 -17.74
CA SER A 80 33.11 -9.89 -18.27
C SER A 80 31.93 -10.14 -17.36
N PHE A 81 30.75 -10.14 -17.94
CA PHE A 81 29.49 -10.45 -17.27
C PHE A 81 28.77 -11.57 -17.99
N GLN A 82 28.26 -12.52 -17.22
CA GLN A 82 27.43 -13.60 -17.73
C GLN A 82 26.02 -13.42 -17.18
N MET A 83 25.02 -13.31 -18.05
CA MET A 83 23.63 -13.26 -17.68
C MET A 83 22.98 -14.64 -17.80
N LYS A 84 22.18 -14.99 -16.83
CA LYS A 84 21.50 -16.29 -16.79
C LYS A 84 20.03 -16.13 -17.21
N ASN A 85 19.53 -17.17 -17.88
CA ASN A 85 18.16 -17.16 -18.35
C ASN A 85 17.17 -17.07 -17.17
N LEU A 86 16.24 -16.12 -17.20
CA LEU A 86 15.23 -15.86 -16.17
C LEU A 86 14.36 -17.06 -15.80
N LEU A 87 14.24 -18.04 -16.69
CA LEU A 87 13.52 -19.28 -16.40
C LEU A 87 14.15 -20.15 -15.32
N ILE A 88 15.39 -19.82 -14.89
CA ILE A 88 16.17 -20.65 -13.95
C ILE A 88 16.54 -19.91 -12.65
N GLN A 89 16.44 -18.56 -12.59
CA GLN A 89 16.84 -17.81 -11.40
C GLN A 89 15.71 -16.88 -10.89
N LEU A 90 15.74 -16.60 -9.59
CA LEU A 90 14.94 -15.54 -8.98
C LEU A 90 15.53 -14.18 -9.40
N GLU A 91 14.66 -13.23 -9.72
CA GLU A 91 15.07 -11.86 -10.03
C GLU A 91 15.70 -11.21 -8.79
N ALA A 92 16.81 -10.49 -8.97
CA ALA A 92 17.31 -9.60 -7.93
C ALA A 92 16.39 -8.40 -7.83
N VAL A 93 15.72 -8.22 -6.68
CA VAL A 93 14.80 -7.13 -6.46
C VAL A 93 15.52 -6.01 -5.72
N THR A 94 15.55 -4.81 -6.34
CA THR A 94 15.98 -3.57 -5.70
C THR A 94 14.77 -2.89 -5.08
N VAL A 95 14.91 -2.41 -3.86
CA VAL A 95 13.84 -1.74 -3.12
C VAL A 95 14.28 -0.38 -2.59
N THR A 96 13.32 0.48 -2.26
CA THR A 96 13.54 1.81 -1.71
C THR A 96 13.08 1.94 -0.25
N ALA A 97 12.97 0.80 0.43
CA ALA A 97 12.45 0.67 1.79
C ALA A 97 13.15 1.56 2.84
N GLU A 98 14.44 1.80 2.70
CA GLU A 98 15.20 2.72 3.57
C GLU A 98 15.39 4.11 2.94
N LYS A 99 14.46 4.52 2.06
CA LYS A 99 14.54 5.80 1.33
C LYS A 99 15.80 5.92 0.45
N LYS A 100 16.44 4.79 0.17
CA LYS A 100 17.57 4.55 -0.74
C LYS A 100 17.29 3.30 -1.54
N GLU A 101 17.84 3.22 -2.75
CA GLU A 101 17.82 1.99 -3.54
C GLU A 101 18.85 1.00 -3.00
N GLU A 102 18.37 -0.16 -2.55
CA GLU A 102 19.20 -1.25 -2.03
C GLU A 102 18.66 -2.62 -2.46
N LEU A 103 19.52 -3.62 -2.54
CA LEU A 103 19.09 -4.99 -2.79
C LEU A 103 18.27 -5.53 -1.61
N LEU A 104 17.14 -6.15 -1.89
CA LEU A 104 16.19 -6.66 -0.90
C LEU A 104 16.83 -7.48 0.23
N HIS A 105 17.78 -8.36 -0.10
CA HIS A 105 18.43 -9.23 0.89
C HIS A 105 19.36 -8.46 1.85
N ASN A 106 19.80 -7.25 1.48
CA ASN A 106 20.68 -6.43 2.32
C ASN A 106 19.93 -5.62 3.37
N ILE A 107 18.61 -5.46 3.22
CA ILE A 107 17.81 -4.63 4.11
C ILE A 107 17.43 -5.42 5.36
N PRO A 108 17.82 -4.95 6.56
CA PRO A 108 17.59 -5.67 7.81
C PRO A 108 16.19 -5.37 8.41
N VAL A 109 15.16 -5.60 7.63
CA VAL A 109 13.74 -5.56 8.05
C VAL A 109 12.94 -6.63 7.31
N SER A 110 11.84 -7.04 7.89
CA SER A 110 10.86 -7.89 7.22
C SER A 110 10.16 -7.12 6.10
N ILE A 111 10.34 -7.57 4.86
CA ILE A 111 9.82 -6.90 3.67
C ILE A 111 9.45 -7.91 2.59
N THR A 112 8.25 -7.79 2.05
CA THR A 112 7.83 -8.45 0.82
C THR A 112 7.94 -7.46 -0.33
N ALA A 113 8.64 -7.82 -1.39
CA ALA A 113 8.75 -7.01 -2.60
C ALA A 113 8.21 -7.79 -3.79
N LEU A 114 7.23 -7.21 -4.47
CA LEU A 114 6.60 -7.78 -5.66
C LEU A 114 7.02 -7.00 -6.89
N SER A 115 7.67 -7.66 -7.84
CA SER A 115 8.07 -7.08 -9.12
C SER A 115 6.85 -6.80 -10.00
N SER A 116 7.02 -5.96 -11.05
CA SER A 116 6.00 -5.69 -12.06
C SER A 116 5.38 -6.96 -12.65
N ARG A 117 6.22 -7.98 -12.85
CA ARG A 117 5.81 -9.29 -13.33
C ARG A 117 4.90 -10.00 -12.32
N GLN A 118 5.29 -10.08 -11.04
CA GLN A 118 4.48 -10.69 -9.99
C GLN A 118 3.16 -9.93 -9.77
N VAL A 119 3.16 -8.59 -9.82
CA VAL A 119 1.93 -7.78 -9.79
C VAL A 119 0.96 -8.19 -10.91
N SER A 120 1.49 -8.43 -12.13
CA SER A 120 0.69 -8.92 -13.26
C SER A 120 0.26 -10.38 -13.10
N GLU A 121 1.15 -11.27 -12.62
CA GLU A 121 0.89 -12.70 -12.42
C GLU A 121 -0.19 -12.96 -11.37
N PHE A 122 -0.13 -12.27 -10.22
CA PHE A 122 -1.16 -12.29 -9.18
C PHE A 122 -2.41 -11.48 -9.52
N ARG A 123 -2.38 -10.70 -10.60
CA ARG A 123 -3.47 -9.80 -11.03
C ARG A 123 -3.89 -8.85 -9.91
N LEU A 124 -2.90 -8.16 -9.32
CA LEU A 124 -3.15 -7.19 -8.27
C LEU A 124 -3.74 -5.92 -8.88
N TRP A 125 -5.02 -5.71 -8.67
CA TRP A 125 -5.74 -4.55 -9.17
C TRP A 125 -6.04 -3.53 -8.07
N ASN A 126 -6.09 -4.01 -6.81
CA ASN A 126 -6.35 -3.22 -5.63
C ASN A 126 -5.39 -3.65 -4.52
N ILE A 127 -5.13 -2.76 -3.55
CA ILE A 127 -4.25 -3.08 -2.41
C ILE A 127 -4.81 -4.23 -1.57
N LYS A 128 -6.14 -4.40 -1.48
CA LYS A 128 -6.71 -5.56 -0.78
C LYS A 128 -6.30 -6.91 -1.37
N ASP A 129 -5.93 -6.95 -2.65
CA ASP A 129 -5.41 -8.16 -3.30
C ASP A 129 -4.06 -8.64 -2.72
N LEU A 130 -3.37 -7.83 -1.90
CA LEU A 130 -2.16 -8.21 -1.17
C LEU A 130 -2.43 -9.12 0.03
N THR A 131 -3.69 -9.27 0.45
CA THR A 131 -4.09 -10.14 1.58
C THR A 131 -3.56 -11.55 1.37
N ALA A 132 -2.91 -12.11 2.40
CA ALA A 132 -2.27 -13.42 2.45
C ALA A 132 -1.06 -13.61 1.49
N ILE A 133 -0.90 -12.81 0.43
CA ILE A 133 0.35 -12.77 -0.36
C ILE A 133 1.48 -12.27 0.54
N VAL A 134 1.20 -11.19 1.27
CA VAL A 134 2.08 -10.68 2.30
C VAL A 134 1.75 -11.38 3.63
N PRO A 135 2.72 -12.06 4.29
CA PRO A 135 2.51 -12.67 5.58
C PRO A 135 1.93 -11.71 6.61
N ASN A 136 0.97 -12.18 7.42
CA ASN A 136 0.33 -11.40 8.48
C ASN A 136 -0.35 -10.09 8.03
N MET A 137 -0.74 -10.02 6.75
CA MET A 137 -1.49 -8.88 6.21
C MET A 137 -2.91 -9.30 5.87
N TYR A 138 -3.85 -8.47 6.28
CA TYR A 138 -5.25 -8.50 5.89
C TYR A 138 -5.70 -7.11 5.47
N SER A 139 -6.51 -7.03 4.41
CA SER A 139 -7.12 -5.79 3.96
C SER A 139 -8.51 -6.10 3.42
N GLY A 140 -9.53 -5.42 3.93
CA GLY A 140 -10.92 -5.56 3.51
C GLY A 140 -11.66 -4.23 3.61
N ASN A 141 -12.81 -4.11 2.98
CA ASN A 141 -13.65 -2.92 3.05
C ASN A 141 -15.15 -3.24 3.07
N SER A 142 -15.94 -2.25 3.45
CA SER A 142 -17.40 -2.32 3.52
C SER A 142 -18.10 -2.12 2.15
N GLY A 143 -17.34 -2.03 1.05
CA GLY A 143 -17.86 -1.75 -0.29
C GLY A 143 -17.71 -0.29 -0.74
N ASP A 144 -17.17 0.57 0.12
CA ASP A 144 -16.91 2.01 -0.15
C ASP A 144 -15.46 2.27 -0.61
N GLU A 145 -14.67 1.23 -0.84
CA GLU A 145 -13.25 1.22 -1.26
C GLU A 145 -12.25 1.83 -0.25
N ARG A 146 -12.68 2.21 0.96
CA ARG A 146 -11.77 2.54 2.07
C ARG A 146 -11.36 1.26 2.80
N ASN A 147 -10.11 0.87 2.61
CA ASN A 147 -9.63 -0.38 3.16
C ASN A 147 -9.23 -0.27 4.63
N VAL A 148 -9.79 -1.14 5.46
CA VAL A 148 -9.22 -1.45 6.77
C VAL A 148 -8.08 -2.41 6.55
N THR A 149 -6.84 -1.96 6.84
CA THR A 149 -5.64 -2.76 6.64
C THR A 149 -4.98 -3.08 7.98
N SER A 150 -4.67 -4.35 8.17
CA SER A 150 -3.95 -4.89 9.33
C SER A 150 -2.64 -5.53 8.88
N ILE A 151 -1.54 -5.21 9.54
CA ILE A 151 -0.26 -5.91 9.42
C ILE A 151 0.19 -6.30 10.82
N ARG A 152 0.47 -7.60 11.05
CA ARG A 152 0.87 -8.12 12.37
C ARG A 152 -0.11 -7.78 13.49
N GLY A 153 -1.41 -7.70 13.21
CA GLY A 153 -2.44 -7.32 14.18
C GLY A 153 -2.45 -5.83 14.58
N ILE A 154 -1.72 -4.98 13.87
CA ILE A 154 -1.85 -3.53 14.01
C ILE A 154 -2.80 -3.05 12.94
N THR A 155 -4.01 -2.66 13.35
CA THR A 155 -5.16 -2.48 12.45
C THR A 155 -5.53 -1.03 12.29
N THR A 156 -5.86 -0.64 11.05
CA THR A 156 -6.49 0.65 10.74
C THR A 156 -7.96 0.58 11.12
N THR A 157 -8.36 1.34 12.12
CA THR A 157 -9.75 1.37 12.62
C THR A 157 -10.34 2.77 12.64
N SER A 158 -9.58 3.78 12.20
CA SER A 158 -9.99 5.19 12.17
C SER A 158 -9.53 5.86 10.88
N TYR A 159 -9.88 7.13 10.68
CA TYR A 159 -9.45 7.93 9.53
C TYR A 159 -7.92 8.07 9.42
N ASP A 160 -7.21 8.06 10.55
CA ASP A 160 -5.75 7.97 10.56
C ASP A 160 -5.34 6.47 10.47
N PRO A 161 -4.76 6.03 9.35
CA PRO A 161 -4.38 4.62 9.18
C PRO A 161 -3.24 4.23 10.12
N SER A 162 -3.14 2.95 10.46
CA SER A 162 -2.01 2.37 11.21
C SER A 162 -0.94 1.75 10.30
N VAL A 163 -1.27 1.59 9.02
CA VAL A 163 -0.36 1.16 7.94
C VAL A 163 -0.26 2.31 6.94
N ALA A 164 0.93 2.90 6.82
CA ALA A 164 1.14 4.01 5.91
C ALA A 164 1.26 3.53 4.45
N THR A 165 0.59 4.19 3.53
CA THR A 165 0.70 3.91 2.09
C THR A 165 1.42 5.06 1.40
N TYR A 166 2.41 4.73 0.57
CA TYR A 166 3.14 5.65 -0.27
C TYR A 166 3.00 5.28 -1.74
N ILE A 167 2.80 6.27 -2.61
CA ILE A 167 2.82 6.08 -4.06
C ILE A 167 3.86 7.04 -4.64
N ASP A 168 4.90 6.51 -5.28
CA ASP A 168 6.03 7.27 -5.83
C ASP A 168 6.66 8.25 -4.82
N GLY A 169 6.78 7.80 -3.56
CA GLY A 169 7.33 8.57 -2.45
C GLY A 169 6.36 9.53 -1.76
N VAL A 170 5.16 9.75 -2.30
CA VAL A 170 4.13 10.60 -1.70
C VAL A 170 3.29 9.80 -0.72
N ASN A 171 3.25 10.22 0.55
CA ASN A 171 2.37 9.65 1.57
C ASN A 171 0.90 9.87 1.17
N GLN A 172 0.12 8.80 1.09
CA GLN A 172 -1.33 8.85 0.95
C GLN A 172 -1.91 9.11 2.35
N PHE A 173 -2.14 10.39 2.65
CA PHE A 173 -2.13 10.94 3.98
C PHE A 173 -3.23 10.42 4.91
N SER A 174 -4.41 10.13 4.36
CA SER A 174 -5.56 9.53 5.06
C SER A 174 -6.27 8.54 4.16
N LEU A 175 -7.25 7.83 4.69
CA LEU A 175 -8.10 6.95 3.87
C LEU A 175 -8.84 7.72 2.76
N ASP A 176 -9.05 9.03 2.94
CA ASP A 176 -9.77 9.85 1.95
C ASP A 176 -8.89 10.24 0.75
N THR A 177 -7.57 10.45 0.94
CA THR A 177 -6.66 10.83 -0.17
C THR A 177 -6.00 9.64 -0.85
N TYR A 178 -6.40 8.44 -0.51
CA TYR A 178 -5.82 7.19 -0.94
C TYR A 178 -6.37 6.71 -2.29
N ILE A 179 -5.47 6.34 -3.20
CA ILE A 179 -5.81 5.76 -4.50
C ILE A 179 -5.63 4.24 -4.42
N PRO A 180 -6.70 3.44 -4.25
CA PRO A 180 -6.60 1.99 -4.06
C PRO A 180 -6.28 1.23 -5.35
N GLN A 181 -6.57 1.80 -6.52
CA GLN A 181 -6.40 1.14 -7.82
C GLN A 181 -4.94 1.07 -8.23
N LEU A 182 -4.45 -0.15 -8.51
CA LEU A 182 -3.09 -0.41 -8.96
C LEU A 182 -3.02 -0.38 -10.48
N SER A 183 -2.15 0.46 -11.02
CA SER A 183 -1.95 0.64 -12.47
C SER A 183 -0.50 0.94 -12.78
N ASP A 184 0.01 0.32 -13.85
CA ASP A 184 1.35 0.55 -14.40
C ASP A 184 2.47 0.47 -13.37
N ILE A 185 2.39 -0.57 -12.52
CA ILE A 185 3.26 -0.75 -11.36
C ILE A 185 4.63 -1.29 -11.80
N GLU A 186 5.67 -0.65 -11.29
CA GLU A 186 7.05 -1.15 -11.37
C GLU A 186 7.29 -2.20 -10.29
N ARG A 187 6.93 -1.89 -9.04
CA ARG A 187 7.01 -2.80 -7.90
C ARG A 187 6.15 -2.33 -6.73
N ILE A 188 5.83 -3.26 -5.84
CA ILE A 188 5.20 -2.99 -4.55
C ILE A 188 6.12 -3.52 -3.47
N GLU A 189 6.40 -2.70 -2.47
CA GLU A 189 7.22 -3.03 -1.31
C GLU A 189 6.33 -2.94 -0.05
N VAL A 190 6.20 -4.03 0.70
CA VAL A 190 5.46 -4.03 1.96
C VAL A 190 6.42 -4.31 3.11
N LEU A 191 6.71 -3.25 3.87
CA LEU A 191 7.53 -3.34 5.07
C LEU A 191 6.62 -3.69 6.24
N ARG A 192 6.93 -4.77 6.94
CA ARG A 192 6.16 -5.23 8.10
C ARG A 192 6.81 -4.79 9.40
N GLY A 193 5.98 -4.43 10.38
CA GLY A 193 6.40 -3.82 11.63
C GLY A 193 6.64 -2.32 11.53
N PRO A 194 6.80 -1.63 12.67
CA PRO A 194 6.87 -0.18 12.74
C PRO A 194 8.03 0.42 11.92
N GLN A 195 7.73 1.46 11.16
CA GLN A 195 8.68 2.21 10.32
C GLN A 195 8.69 3.71 10.65
N GLY A 196 8.40 4.07 11.91
CA GLY A 196 8.22 5.46 12.32
C GLY A 196 9.43 6.36 12.05
N THR A 197 10.66 5.85 12.12
CA THR A 197 11.89 6.65 11.95
C THR A 197 11.99 7.30 10.57
N LEU A 198 11.78 6.55 9.48
CA LEU A 198 11.92 7.09 8.11
C LEU A 198 10.59 7.52 7.50
N TYR A 199 9.48 6.89 7.89
CA TYR A 199 8.17 7.11 7.28
C TYR A 199 7.24 7.97 8.18
N GLY A 200 7.54 8.08 9.48
CA GLY A 200 6.83 8.95 10.41
C GLY A 200 5.46 8.42 10.82
N ARG A 201 4.51 9.35 10.91
CA ARG A 201 3.15 9.06 11.38
C ARG A 201 2.48 7.93 10.60
N ASN A 202 1.62 7.19 11.28
CA ASN A 202 0.79 6.13 10.71
C ASN A 202 1.57 4.87 10.23
N ALA A 203 2.89 4.82 10.39
CA ALA A 203 3.70 3.65 10.09
C ALA A 203 3.88 2.74 11.32
N MET A 204 2.77 2.38 11.98
CA MET A 204 2.74 1.58 13.20
C MET A 204 2.79 0.08 12.94
N GLY A 205 1.99 -0.41 12.00
CA GLY A 205 1.93 -1.81 11.58
C GLY A 205 2.88 -2.11 10.43
N GLY A 206 3.18 -1.10 9.62
CA GLY A 206 4.03 -1.24 8.45
C GLY A 206 3.86 -0.11 7.44
N VAL A 207 4.47 -0.32 6.27
CA VAL A 207 4.38 0.61 5.13
C VAL A 207 4.12 -0.19 3.85
N ILE A 208 3.17 0.25 3.04
CA ILE A 208 2.96 -0.19 1.67
C ILE A 208 3.52 0.89 0.75
N ASN A 209 4.61 0.59 0.04
CA ASN A 209 5.26 1.52 -0.87
C ASN A 209 5.09 1.03 -2.31
N ILE A 210 4.37 1.81 -3.11
CA ILE A 210 4.01 1.52 -4.49
C ILE A 210 4.83 2.40 -5.40
N ILE A 211 5.56 1.80 -6.32
CA ILE A 211 6.36 2.50 -7.31
C ILE A 211 5.77 2.22 -8.69
N THR A 212 5.40 3.27 -9.41
CA THR A 212 4.88 3.17 -10.78
C THR A 212 6.01 3.31 -11.81
N LYS A 213 5.80 2.76 -13.00
CA LYS A 213 6.80 2.78 -14.07
C LYS A 213 7.07 4.19 -14.56
N GLN A 214 8.33 4.56 -14.60
CA GLN A 214 8.79 5.85 -15.09
C GLN A 214 9.24 5.79 -16.55
N PRO A 215 9.15 6.90 -17.31
CA PRO A 215 9.70 6.98 -18.66
C PRO A 215 11.23 6.91 -18.65
N THR A 216 11.80 6.27 -19.67
CA THR A 216 13.22 6.07 -19.89
C THR A 216 13.64 6.55 -21.28
N ASN A 217 14.90 6.34 -21.67
CA ASN A 217 15.41 6.65 -23.02
C ASN A 217 14.83 5.77 -24.15
N SER A 218 14.12 4.71 -23.80
CA SER A 218 13.46 3.83 -24.75
C SER A 218 11.97 4.12 -24.77
N ALA A 219 11.39 4.27 -25.95
CA ALA A 219 9.95 4.29 -26.11
C ALA A 219 9.38 2.92 -25.70
N SER A 220 8.32 2.93 -24.93
CA SER A 220 7.60 1.71 -24.54
C SER A 220 6.13 2.01 -24.29
N GLY A 221 5.29 1.01 -24.46
CA GLY A 221 3.88 1.13 -24.19
C GLY A 221 3.21 -0.22 -24.01
N PHE A 222 1.96 -0.16 -23.58
CA PHE A 222 1.11 -1.35 -23.46
C PHE A 222 -0.36 -0.98 -23.61
N VAL A 223 -1.13 -1.96 -24.04
CA VAL A 223 -2.60 -1.99 -23.97
C VAL A 223 -2.99 -3.31 -23.36
N GLU A 224 -3.89 -3.28 -22.39
CA GLU A 224 -4.39 -4.48 -21.73
C GLU A 224 -5.91 -4.43 -21.61
N ILE A 225 -6.57 -5.49 -22.02
CA ILE A 225 -8.02 -5.70 -21.96
C ILE A 225 -8.28 -6.89 -21.06
N ASN A 226 -9.10 -6.71 -20.03
CA ASN A 226 -9.62 -7.78 -19.20
C ASN A 226 -11.14 -7.73 -19.24
N VAL A 227 -11.76 -8.86 -19.56
CA VAL A 227 -13.21 -9.04 -19.55
C VAL A 227 -13.58 -10.31 -18.80
N GLY A 228 -14.69 -10.29 -18.09
CA GLY A 228 -15.11 -11.43 -17.28
C GLY A 228 -16.60 -11.46 -16.96
N ASN A 229 -17.01 -12.44 -16.16
CA ASN A 229 -18.37 -12.49 -15.64
C ASN A 229 -18.70 -11.25 -14.81
N TYR A 230 -19.95 -11.05 -14.43
CA TYR A 230 -20.48 -9.82 -13.85
C TYR A 230 -20.20 -8.59 -14.69
N ASN A 231 -20.16 -8.75 -16.04
CA ASN A 231 -19.85 -7.70 -17.00
C ASN A 231 -18.58 -6.93 -16.63
N GLN A 232 -17.59 -7.64 -16.06
CA GLN A 232 -16.33 -7.02 -15.67
C GLN A 232 -15.56 -6.59 -16.91
N GLN A 233 -15.17 -5.34 -16.95
CA GLN A 233 -14.43 -4.70 -18.01
C GLN A 233 -13.31 -3.88 -17.36
N ARG A 234 -12.05 -4.18 -17.68
CA ARG A 234 -10.91 -3.38 -17.25
C ARG A 234 -10.01 -3.16 -18.45
N TYR A 235 -9.93 -1.92 -18.88
CA TYR A 235 -9.10 -1.48 -20.00
C TYR A 235 -7.99 -0.61 -19.45
N SER A 236 -6.74 -0.97 -19.73
CA SER A 236 -5.59 -0.18 -19.31
C SER A 236 -4.65 0.05 -20.48
N ALA A 237 -4.07 1.23 -20.54
CA ALA A 237 -3.08 1.60 -21.54
C ALA A 237 -2.03 2.51 -20.94
N GLY A 238 -0.82 2.47 -21.48
CA GLY A 238 0.26 3.37 -21.07
C GLY A 238 1.29 3.54 -22.17
N ILE A 239 1.89 4.72 -22.20
CA ILE A 239 2.98 5.09 -23.10
C ILE A 239 4.07 5.84 -22.34
N ARG A 240 5.31 5.58 -22.66
CA ARG A 240 6.49 6.25 -22.12
C ARG A 240 7.45 6.56 -23.25
N LEU A 241 7.84 7.82 -23.36
CA LEU A 241 8.60 8.34 -24.50
C LEU A 241 9.73 9.23 -24.04
N PRO A 242 10.92 9.12 -24.64
CA PRO A 242 11.91 10.19 -24.61
C PRO A 242 11.50 11.28 -25.61
N VAL A 243 10.91 12.37 -25.12
CA VAL A 243 10.60 13.56 -25.96
C VAL A 243 11.90 14.17 -26.51
N ILE A 244 12.90 14.28 -25.63
CA ILE A 244 14.27 14.62 -25.98
C ILE A 244 15.17 13.58 -25.32
N LYS A 245 15.91 12.79 -26.11
CA LYS A 245 16.81 11.75 -25.60
C LYS A 245 17.75 12.33 -24.53
N ASN A 246 17.92 11.58 -23.44
CA ASN A 246 18.75 11.92 -22.27
C ASN A 246 18.34 13.22 -21.53
N LYS A 247 17.22 13.87 -21.88
CA LYS A 247 16.88 15.18 -21.32
C LYS A 247 15.44 15.33 -20.88
N LEU A 248 14.47 14.99 -21.73
CA LEU A 248 13.04 15.20 -21.43
C LEU A 248 12.25 13.94 -21.76
N PHE A 249 11.49 13.49 -20.78
CA PHE A 249 10.70 12.26 -20.89
C PHE A 249 9.26 12.53 -20.49
N PHE A 250 8.36 11.90 -21.22
CA PHE A 250 6.92 11.92 -20.96
C PHE A 250 6.42 10.50 -20.71
N GLY A 251 5.52 10.35 -19.77
CA GLY A 251 4.79 9.10 -19.50
C GLY A 251 3.33 9.39 -19.20
N ALA A 252 2.43 8.59 -19.74
CA ALA A 252 1.02 8.61 -19.42
C ALA A 252 0.49 7.19 -19.37
N SER A 253 -0.29 6.88 -18.35
CA SER A 253 -1.03 5.62 -18.24
C SER A 253 -2.40 5.84 -17.63
N GLY A 254 -3.35 4.95 -17.96
CA GLY A 254 -4.70 5.03 -17.43
C GLY A 254 -5.39 3.69 -17.39
N VAL A 255 -6.40 3.60 -16.53
CA VAL A 255 -7.28 2.45 -16.37
C VAL A 255 -8.72 2.92 -16.35
N PHE A 256 -9.54 2.31 -17.17
CA PHE A 256 -10.99 2.30 -17.00
C PHE A 256 -11.39 0.95 -16.43
N ASN A 257 -12.18 0.96 -15.35
CA ASN A 257 -12.68 -0.24 -14.70
C ASN A 257 -14.19 -0.13 -14.50
N LYS A 258 -14.93 -1.18 -14.87
CA LYS A 258 -16.37 -1.27 -14.66
C LYS A 258 -16.75 -2.70 -14.35
N ARG A 259 -17.70 -2.91 -13.45
CA ARG A 259 -18.39 -4.19 -13.23
C ARG A 259 -19.84 -3.96 -12.81
N ASP A 260 -20.70 -4.93 -13.09
CA ASP A 260 -22.01 -5.01 -12.47
C ASP A 260 -21.88 -5.45 -10.99
N GLY A 261 -22.92 -5.23 -10.20
CA GLY A 261 -22.94 -5.60 -8.79
C GLY A 261 -22.91 -7.12 -8.58
N TYR A 262 -22.31 -7.53 -7.49
CA TYR A 262 -22.43 -8.90 -6.99
C TYR A 262 -23.74 -9.12 -6.23
N TYR A 263 -24.25 -8.07 -5.60
CA TYR A 263 -25.48 -8.11 -4.80
C TYR A 263 -26.71 -7.74 -5.62
N THR A 264 -27.82 -8.41 -5.30
CA THR A 264 -29.17 -8.05 -5.75
C THR A 264 -29.93 -7.43 -4.60
N ASN A 265 -30.51 -6.25 -4.80
CA ASN A 265 -31.37 -5.61 -3.83
C ASN A 265 -32.80 -6.13 -3.99
N GLU A 266 -33.30 -6.86 -3.01
CA GLU A 266 -34.67 -7.44 -3.02
C GLU A 266 -35.76 -6.38 -2.94
N PHE A 267 -35.48 -5.22 -2.36
CA PHE A 267 -36.39 -4.09 -2.30
C PHE A 267 -36.90 -3.63 -3.69
N ASN A 268 -36.01 -3.71 -4.67
CA ASN A 268 -36.34 -3.21 -6.02
C ASN A 268 -35.99 -4.21 -7.16
N GLY A 269 -35.45 -5.40 -6.83
CA GLY A 269 -35.10 -6.46 -7.79
C GLY A 269 -33.89 -6.14 -8.68
N ARG A 270 -33.06 -5.12 -8.35
CA ARG A 270 -31.96 -4.65 -9.19
C ARG A 270 -30.58 -4.99 -8.62
N SER A 271 -29.58 -5.07 -9.49
CA SER A 271 -28.16 -5.15 -9.08
C SER A 271 -27.78 -3.91 -8.25
N PHE A 272 -27.11 -4.13 -7.11
CA PHE A 272 -26.86 -3.08 -6.12
C PHE A 272 -25.47 -2.44 -6.29
N ASP A 273 -24.36 -3.16 -6.02
CA ASP A 273 -22.99 -2.64 -5.85
C ASP A 273 -22.21 -2.52 -7.18
N ARG A 274 -22.79 -1.86 -8.18
CA ARG A 274 -22.10 -1.61 -9.45
C ARG A 274 -20.96 -0.62 -9.26
N GLN A 275 -19.80 -0.93 -9.85
CA GLN A 275 -18.62 -0.07 -9.77
C GLN A 275 -18.20 0.40 -11.16
N GLN A 276 -17.74 1.65 -11.20
CA GLN A 276 -17.11 2.23 -12.37
C GLN A 276 -16.06 3.25 -11.92
N GLY A 277 -14.88 3.22 -12.54
CA GLY A 277 -13.82 4.18 -12.22
C GLY A 277 -12.86 4.42 -13.36
N ILE A 278 -12.24 5.58 -13.33
CA ILE A 278 -11.12 5.97 -14.19
C ILE A 278 -9.98 6.40 -13.30
N THR A 279 -8.78 5.89 -13.59
CA THR A 279 -7.55 6.29 -12.92
C THR A 279 -6.52 6.66 -13.97
N GLY A 280 -5.83 7.78 -13.77
CA GLY A 280 -4.74 8.24 -14.64
C GLY A 280 -3.47 8.54 -13.86
N ASN A 281 -2.32 8.36 -14.51
CA ASN A 281 -0.98 8.67 -13.99
C ASN A 281 -0.13 9.28 -15.10
N TYR A 282 0.38 10.50 -14.86
CA TYR A 282 1.08 11.30 -15.85
C TYR A 282 2.42 11.75 -15.30
N TYR A 283 3.48 11.59 -16.10
CA TYR A 283 4.83 11.97 -15.77
C TYR A 283 5.41 12.96 -16.79
N LEU A 284 6.08 13.97 -16.28
CA LEU A 284 7.03 14.78 -17.05
C LEU A 284 8.34 14.79 -16.27
N LYS A 285 9.39 14.18 -16.82
CA LYS A 285 10.72 14.10 -16.19
C LYS A 285 11.73 14.85 -17.02
N TYR A 286 12.39 15.82 -16.41
CA TYR A 286 13.40 16.67 -17.03
C TYR A 286 14.75 16.48 -16.34
N LEU A 287 15.79 16.25 -17.12
CA LEU A 287 17.19 16.15 -16.70
C LEU A 287 17.96 17.37 -17.20
N PRO A 288 17.99 18.49 -16.45
CA PRO A 288 18.72 19.70 -16.88
C PRO A 288 20.22 19.47 -17.01
N ALA A 289 20.79 18.58 -16.19
CA ALA A 289 22.18 18.16 -16.20
C ALA A 289 22.29 16.70 -15.71
N GLU A 290 23.45 16.05 -15.90
CA GLU A 290 23.68 14.63 -15.55
C GLU A 290 23.31 14.26 -14.12
N LYS A 291 23.48 15.19 -13.18
CA LYS A 291 23.25 14.98 -11.75
C LYS A 291 21.91 15.46 -11.23
N TRP A 292 21.07 16.02 -12.10
CA TRP A 292 19.80 16.63 -11.71
C TRP A 292 18.62 15.95 -12.38
N ALA A 293 17.56 15.70 -11.61
CA ALA A 293 16.26 15.29 -12.13
C ALA A 293 15.15 16.10 -11.49
N ILE A 294 14.28 16.63 -12.33
CA ILE A 294 13.04 17.28 -11.96
C ILE A 294 11.91 16.39 -12.51
N THR A 295 10.99 15.98 -11.65
CA THR A 295 9.87 15.12 -12.06
C THR A 295 8.58 15.74 -11.56
N LEU A 296 7.69 16.07 -12.48
CA LEU A 296 6.29 16.37 -12.21
C LEU A 296 5.50 15.08 -12.41
N ASN A 297 4.74 14.67 -11.40
CA ASN A 297 3.84 13.55 -11.49
C ASN A 297 2.43 13.96 -11.04
N VAL A 298 1.42 13.63 -11.84
CA VAL A 298 0.01 13.89 -11.55
C VAL A 298 -0.76 12.60 -11.64
N LYS A 299 -1.54 12.29 -10.62
CA LYS A 299 -2.45 11.15 -10.57
C LYS A 299 -3.85 11.64 -10.31
N HIS A 300 -4.83 11.06 -10.99
CA HIS A 300 -6.23 11.28 -10.67
C HIS A 300 -6.99 9.96 -10.61
N GLN A 301 -8.05 9.96 -9.83
CA GLN A 301 -9.02 8.89 -9.76
C GLN A 301 -10.41 9.49 -9.67
N ASP A 302 -11.33 8.93 -10.45
CA ASP A 302 -12.73 9.25 -10.46
C ASP A 302 -13.50 7.94 -10.33
N ASN A 303 -14.09 7.67 -9.14
CA ASN A 303 -14.90 6.50 -8.85
C ASN A 303 -16.36 6.84 -8.71
N ARG A 304 -17.22 6.00 -9.25
CA ARG A 304 -18.67 6.06 -9.23
C ARG A 304 -19.22 4.69 -8.85
N ASN A 305 -19.52 4.49 -7.58
CA ASN A 305 -20.06 3.22 -7.10
C ASN A 305 -21.53 3.38 -6.75
N HIS A 306 -22.39 2.63 -7.40
CA HIS A 306 -23.81 2.55 -7.07
C HIS A 306 -23.99 1.47 -5.99
N GLY A 307 -24.72 1.77 -4.91
CA GLY A 307 -24.84 0.86 -3.78
C GLY A 307 -23.52 0.74 -3.02
N ALA A 308 -23.04 1.84 -2.43
CA ALA A 308 -21.71 1.95 -1.84
C ALA A 308 -21.50 1.06 -0.61
N PHE A 309 -22.52 0.64 0.08
CA PHE A 309 -22.44 -0.24 1.25
C PHE A 309 -23.36 -1.45 1.05
N PRO A 310 -22.91 -2.49 0.32
CA PRO A 310 -23.70 -3.70 0.13
C PRO A 310 -23.64 -4.57 1.42
N MET A 311 -24.32 -4.09 2.45
CA MET A 311 -24.36 -4.71 3.76
C MET A 311 -25.66 -5.50 3.92
N VAL A 312 -25.55 -6.64 4.60
CA VAL A 312 -26.67 -7.50 4.97
C VAL A 312 -26.78 -7.54 6.48
N ASN A 313 -27.95 -7.24 7.03
CA ASN A 313 -28.18 -7.34 8.47
C ASN A 313 -28.28 -8.80 8.91
N GLY A 314 -27.33 -9.24 9.75
CA GLY A 314 -27.25 -10.59 10.29
C GLY A 314 -26.33 -11.54 9.49
N ILE A 315 -25.49 -12.25 10.23
CA ILE A 315 -24.52 -13.21 9.67
C ILE A 315 -25.26 -14.39 9.01
N ASP A 316 -26.26 -14.92 9.68
CA ASP A 316 -27.01 -16.07 9.18
C ASP A 316 -27.73 -15.72 7.87
N GLU A 317 -28.34 -14.53 7.80
CA GLU A 317 -29.00 -14.05 6.58
C GLU A 317 -28.00 -13.93 5.41
N ALA A 318 -26.80 -13.37 5.65
CA ALA A 318 -25.78 -13.22 4.63
C ALA A 318 -25.28 -14.56 4.08
N PHE A 319 -25.25 -15.64 4.87
CA PHE A 319 -24.83 -16.96 4.42
C PHE A 319 -25.97 -17.81 3.86
N ASN A 320 -27.20 -17.64 4.35
CA ASN A 320 -28.39 -18.36 3.83
C ASN A 320 -28.82 -17.80 2.46
N ASN A 321 -28.73 -16.48 2.30
CA ASN A 321 -29.07 -15.75 1.08
C ASN A 321 -27.90 -14.94 0.54
N PRO A 322 -26.79 -15.58 0.12
CA PRO A 322 -25.56 -14.87 -0.23
C PRO A 322 -25.76 -13.93 -1.41
N TYR A 323 -25.19 -12.73 -1.28
CA TYR A 323 -25.27 -11.64 -2.25
C TYR A 323 -26.72 -11.14 -2.50
N ARG A 324 -27.58 -11.25 -1.51
CA ARG A 324 -28.89 -10.63 -1.47
C ARG A 324 -28.94 -9.65 -0.30
N LEU A 325 -29.49 -8.50 -0.51
CA LEU A 325 -29.73 -7.50 0.52
C LEU A 325 -31.10 -6.83 0.28
N ASN A 326 -31.60 -6.15 1.30
CA ASN A 326 -32.89 -5.50 1.24
C ASN A 326 -32.77 -4.10 1.84
N GLN A 327 -32.41 -3.11 1.00
CA GLN A 327 -32.18 -1.72 1.39
C GLN A 327 -33.11 -0.80 0.63
N ASN A 328 -33.78 0.12 1.34
CA ASN A 328 -34.73 1.06 0.76
C ASN A 328 -34.04 2.16 -0.09
N ALA A 329 -32.83 2.55 0.26
CA ALA A 329 -32.05 3.55 -0.45
C ALA A 329 -30.82 2.94 -1.15
N VAL A 330 -30.54 3.39 -2.38
CA VAL A 330 -29.36 2.99 -3.16
C VAL A 330 -28.46 4.22 -3.33
N GLY A 331 -27.57 4.41 -2.38
CA GLY A 331 -26.61 5.50 -2.41
C GLY A 331 -25.61 5.34 -3.56
N LYS A 332 -25.28 6.45 -4.24
CA LYS A 332 -24.21 6.47 -5.24
C LYS A 332 -23.04 7.29 -4.73
N MET A 333 -21.90 6.66 -4.60
CA MET A 333 -20.64 7.30 -4.23
C MET A 333 -20.03 8.03 -5.42
N PHE A 334 -19.60 9.26 -5.15
CA PHE A 334 -18.73 10.06 -6.00
C PHE A 334 -17.42 10.26 -5.24
N ASP A 335 -16.32 9.76 -5.79
CA ASP A 335 -15.00 9.85 -5.18
C ASP A 335 -13.98 10.37 -6.20
N ASN A 336 -13.63 11.64 -6.05
CA ASN A 336 -12.71 12.33 -6.95
C ASN A 336 -11.41 12.61 -6.20
N THR A 337 -10.32 11.98 -6.61
CA THR A 337 -9.00 12.19 -6.02
C THR A 337 -8.02 12.75 -7.04
N LEU A 338 -7.27 13.78 -6.66
CA LEU A 338 -6.16 14.34 -7.42
C LEU A 338 -4.92 14.43 -6.54
N ASN A 339 -3.82 13.83 -6.99
CA ASN A 339 -2.52 13.89 -6.34
C ASN A 339 -1.51 14.44 -7.34
N ALA A 340 -0.87 15.56 -7.02
CA ALA A 340 0.20 16.17 -7.82
C ALA A 340 1.48 16.25 -6.99
N SER A 341 2.62 15.89 -7.56
CA SER A 341 3.91 16.02 -6.90
C SER A 341 5.00 16.56 -7.81
N LEU A 342 5.87 17.36 -7.25
CA LEU A 342 7.08 17.85 -7.87
C LEU A 342 8.29 17.36 -7.08
N SER A 343 9.13 16.56 -7.72
CA SER A 343 10.35 16.02 -7.12
C SER A 343 11.58 16.63 -7.77
N LEU A 344 12.53 17.06 -6.95
CA LEU A 344 13.85 17.53 -7.35
C LEU A 344 14.89 16.60 -6.73
N ASN A 345 15.70 15.95 -7.55
CA ASN A 345 16.77 15.08 -7.09
C ASN A 345 18.12 15.56 -7.63
N HIS A 346 19.11 15.57 -6.76
CA HIS A 346 20.50 15.90 -7.11
C HIS A 346 21.44 14.84 -6.56
N SER A 347 22.28 14.26 -7.42
CA SER A 347 23.34 13.32 -7.02
C SER A 347 24.65 14.07 -6.85
N GLY A 348 25.06 14.26 -5.60
CA GLY A 348 26.27 15.00 -5.23
C GLY A 348 27.50 14.12 -5.01
N THR A 349 28.65 14.76 -4.80
CA THR A 349 29.90 14.05 -4.44
C THR A 349 30.03 13.86 -2.92
N LEU A 350 29.42 14.74 -2.13
CA LEU A 350 29.43 14.72 -0.66
C LEU A 350 28.12 14.15 -0.10
N PHE A 351 27.00 14.46 -0.72
CA PHE A 351 25.66 13.94 -0.37
C PHE A 351 24.72 14.07 -1.58
N ASP A 352 23.70 13.22 -1.60
CA ASP A 352 22.57 13.31 -2.52
C ASP A 352 21.44 14.09 -1.86
N VAL A 353 20.69 14.88 -2.63
CA VAL A 353 19.53 15.66 -2.16
C VAL A 353 18.29 15.21 -2.89
N ALA A 354 17.21 15.01 -2.16
CA ALA A 354 15.87 14.79 -2.70
C ALA A 354 14.89 15.75 -2.02
N SER A 355 14.16 16.52 -2.80
CA SER A 355 13.07 17.38 -2.34
C SER A 355 11.79 16.95 -3.05
N GLN A 356 10.71 16.72 -2.29
CA GLN A 356 9.41 16.33 -2.83
C GLN A 356 8.31 17.19 -2.23
N LEU A 357 7.69 18.01 -3.06
CA LEU A 357 6.47 18.76 -2.75
C LEU A 357 5.29 17.99 -3.33
N ALA A 358 4.24 17.77 -2.53
CA ALA A 358 3.04 17.12 -3.04
C ALA A 358 1.77 17.82 -2.53
N TRP A 359 0.78 17.87 -3.39
CA TRP A 359 -0.56 18.36 -3.10
C TRP A 359 -1.57 17.28 -3.44
N GLN A 360 -2.50 17.05 -2.52
CA GLN A 360 -3.55 16.04 -2.63
C GLN A 360 -4.90 16.71 -2.38
N ASN A 361 -5.88 16.29 -3.15
CA ASN A 361 -7.27 16.70 -2.96
C ASN A 361 -8.17 15.48 -3.15
N ASN A 362 -9.12 15.29 -2.24
CA ASN A 362 -10.19 14.30 -2.39
C ASN A 362 -11.52 14.94 -2.08
N HIS A 363 -12.49 14.82 -2.99
CA HIS A 363 -13.86 15.18 -2.79
C HIS A 363 -14.73 13.93 -2.89
N ARG A 364 -15.32 13.53 -1.74
CA ARG A 364 -16.13 12.31 -1.64
C ARG A 364 -17.49 12.62 -1.03
N TYR A 365 -18.55 12.22 -1.74
CA TYR A 365 -19.92 12.38 -1.30
C TYR A 365 -20.84 11.31 -1.90
N TYR A 366 -22.07 11.23 -1.41
CA TYR A 366 -23.09 10.29 -1.87
C TYR A 366 -24.30 11.04 -2.39
N ASN A 367 -24.71 10.76 -3.64
CA ASN A 367 -25.89 11.35 -4.27
C ASN A 367 -26.48 10.36 -5.30
N PRO A 368 -27.65 9.73 -5.07
CA PRO A 368 -28.51 9.84 -3.86
C PRO A 368 -27.82 9.44 -2.55
N PRO A 369 -28.41 9.83 -1.40
CA PRO A 369 -27.93 9.48 -0.06
C PRO A 369 -27.83 7.98 0.19
N VAL A 370 -27.09 7.59 1.22
CA VAL A 370 -26.84 6.20 1.61
C VAL A 370 -27.85 5.76 2.67
N ASP A 371 -28.33 4.52 2.54
CA ASP A 371 -29.06 3.82 3.58
C ASP A 371 -28.14 3.64 4.81
N GLY A 372 -28.55 4.18 5.96
CA GLY A 372 -27.77 4.15 7.20
C GLY A 372 -28.13 2.97 8.12
N ASP A 373 -29.29 2.36 7.94
CA ASP A 373 -29.75 1.20 8.73
C ASP A 373 -29.65 -0.14 7.98
N PHE A 374 -29.29 -0.09 6.69
CA PHE A 374 -29.11 -1.26 5.79
C PHE A 374 -30.34 -2.18 5.73
N SER A 375 -31.54 -1.60 5.75
CA SER A 375 -32.80 -2.34 5.84
C SER A 375 -33.86 -1.78 4.88
N PRO A 376 -35.04 -2.44 4.72
CA PRO A 376 -36.13 -1.87 3.94
C PRO A 376 -36.91 -0.75 4.66
N LEU A 377 -36.53 -0.44 5.91
CA LEU A 377 -37.16 0.60 6.72
C LEU A 377 -36.67 1.99 6.29
N ASP A 378 -37.49 2.99 6.49
CA ASP A 378 -37.11 4.38 6.37
C ASP A 378 -36.73 4.93 7.76
N ALA A 379 -35.67 4.35 8.35
CA ALA A 379 -35.23 4.66 9.69
C ALA A 379 -34.06 5.66 9.71
N VAL A 380 -32.98 5.38 8.98
CA VAL A 380 -31.81 6.26 8.93
C VAL A 380 -31.26 6.41 7.51
N THR A 381 -31.09 7.66 7.08
CA THR A 381 -30.43 7.99 5.81
C THR A 381 -29.27 8.95 6.05
N ILE A 382 -28.11 8.68 5.44
CA ILE A 382 -26.90 9.51 5.55
C ILE A 382 -26.80 10.43 4.33
N VAL A 383 -26.85 11.74 4.57
CA VAL A 383 -26.75 12.81 3.55
C VAL A 383 -25.43 13.56 3.77
N ASN A 384 -24.59 13.63 2.76
CA ASN A 384 -23.33 14.37 2.84
C ASN A 384 -22.98 15.17 1.56
N ASP A 385 -23.89 15.26 0.60
CA ASP A 385 -23.74 16.17 -0.55
C ASP A 385 -24.26 17.57 -0.20
N PHE A 386 -23.39 18.41 0.31
CA PHE A 386 -23.63 19.81 0.66
C PHE A 386 -22.82 20.79 -0.20
N GLY A 387 -22.41 20.35 -1.40
CA GLY A 387 -21.61 21.13 -2.34
C GLY A 387 -20.10 20.96 -2.17
N THR A 388 -19.35 21.51 -3.11
CA THR A 388 -17.91 21.25 -3.29
C THR A 388 -17.01 21.79 -2.19
N GLN A 389 -17.50 22.67 -1.31
CA GLN A 389 -16.77 23.18 -0.15
C GLN A 389 -16.68 22.17 0.98
N TRP A 390 -17.57 21.16 1.03
CA TRP A 390 -17.65 20.16 2.07
C TRP A 390 -17.12 18.80 1.59
N ASN A 391 -16.68 17.98 2.53
CA ASN A 391 -16.15 16.64 2.25
C ASN A 391 -15.05 16.67 1.17
N ASN A 392 -14.28 17.76 1.16
CA ASN A 392 -13.24 18.06 0.20
C ASN A 392 -11.90 18.25 0.94
N VAL A 393 -11.24 17.13 1.22
CA VAL A 393 -9.97 17.07 1.96
C VAL A 393 -8.83 17.57 1.08
N LYS A 394 -7.99 18.44 1.64
CA LYS A 394 -6.81 19.00 0.97
C LYS A 394 -5.59 18.79 1.82
N VAL A 395 -4.50 18.32 1.21
CA VAL A 395 -3.22 18.07 1.90
C VAL A 395 -2.08 18.63 1.09
N LEU A 396 -1.20 19.38 1.74
CA LEU A 396 0.09 19.80 1.22
C LEU A 396 1.18 19.11 2.04
N THR A 397 2.15 18.48 1.38
CA THR A 397 3.31 17.86 2.04
C THR A 397 4.61 18.30 1.38
N HIS A 398 5.68 18.41 2.17
CA HIS A 398 7.02 18.65 1.67
C HIS A 398 8.02 17.80 2.45
N GLU A 399 8.83 17.00 1.75
CA GLU A 399 9.96 16.27 2.30
C GLU A 399 11.25 16.79 1.68
N LEU A 400 12.23 17.17 2.52
CA LEU A 400 13.59 17.44 2.12
C LEU A 400 14.51 16.40 2.75
N ARG A 401 15.27 15.70 1.91
CA ARG A 401 16.10 14.58 2.34
C ARG A 401 17.50 14.69 1.79
N PHE A 402 18.46 14.35 2.64
CA PHE A 402 19.88 14.24 2.35
C PHE A 402 20.31 12.80 2.59
N ASN A 403 21.07 12.22 1.66
CA ASN A 403 21.61 10.87 1.80
C ASN A 403 23.14 10.92 1.61
N SER A 404 23.85 10.02 2.27
CA SER A 404 25.25 9.75 1.90
C SER A 404 25.33 9.36 0.42
N PRO A 405 26.42 9.75 -0.30
CA PRO A 405 26.50 9.52 -1.74
C PRO A 405 26.33 8.06 -2.08
N SER A 406 25.51 7.81 -3.08
CA SER A 406 25.30 6.49 -3.64
C SER A 406 26.57 6.01 -4.39
N GLY A 407 26.85 4.69 -4.35
CA GLY A 407 27.98 4.10 -5.09
C GLY A 407 29.35 4.18 -4.42
N LYS A 408 29.51 4.87 -3.30
CA LYS A 408 30.74 4.82 -2.51
C LYS A 408 30.63 3.71 -1.46
N SER A 409 31.56 2.75 -1.48
CA SER A 409 31.75 1.83 -0.36
C SER A 409 32.31 2.61 0.83
N SER A 410 31.43 3.11 1.67
CA SER A 410 31.78 3.80 2.91
C SER A 410 31.41 2.92 4.10
N ALA A 411 32.23 2.92 5.14
CA ALA A 411 31.91 2.24 6.39
C ALA A 411 30.67 2.86 7.07
N VAL A 412 30.32 4.10 6.70
CA VAL A 412 29.16 4.82 7.23
C VAL A 412 28.28 5.29 6.08
N SER A 413 27.01 4.93 6.11
CA SER A 413 25.98 5.50 5.25
C SER A 413 24.89 6.11 6.11
N TRP A 414 24.31 7.21 5.66
CA TRP A 414 23.32 7.95 6.44
C TRP A 414 22.21 8.55 5.56
N THR A 415 21.08 8.77 6.19
CA THR A 415 19.92 9.49 5.65
C THR A 415 19.46 10.47 6.72
N ALA A 416 19.23 11.74 6.37
CA ALA A 416 18.65 12.75 7.24
C ALA A 416 17.64 13.58 6.45
N GLY A 417 16.62 14.09 7.12
CA GLY A 417 15.62 14.90 6.43
C GLY A 417 14.64 15.58 7.35
N THR A 418 13.81 16.42 6.71
CA THR A 418 12.69 17.12 7.34
C THR A 418 11.42 16.79 6.56
N TYR A 419 10.31 16.79 7.26
CA TYR A 419 8.99 16.58 6.69
C TYR A 419 8.03 17.63 7.23
N PHE A 420 7.23 18.23 6.35
CA PHE A 420 6.17 19.18 6.68
C PHE A 420 4.86 18.71 6.04
N PHE A 421 3.74 18.93 6.73
CA PHE A 421 2.42 18.82 6.14
C PHE A 421 1.44 19.86 6.67
N HIS A 422 0.47 20.19 5.85
CA HIS A 422 -0.73 20.92 6.22
C HIS A 422 -1.94 20.25 5.60
N GLN A 423 -2.95 19.91 6.44
CA GLN A 423 -4.17 19.24 6.02
C GLN A 423 -5.39 20.06 6.43
N TYR A 424 -6.36 20.20 5.52
CA TYR A 424 -7.66 20.80 5.76
C TYR A 424 -8.76 19.78 5.47
N ILE A 425 -9.65 19.56 6.45
CA ILE A 425 -10.69 18.53 6.44
C ILE A 425 -12.04 19.20 6.75
N PRO A 426 -12.74 19.77 5.75
CA PRO A 426 -14.09 20.26 5.92
C PRO A 426 -15.07 19.09 5.80
N GLY A 427 -15.91 18.88 6.80
CA GLY A 427 -16.94 17.85 6.81
C GLY A 427 -18.33 18.47 7.04
N LYS A 428 -19.34 18.03 6.29
CA LYS A 428 -20.74 18.27 6.61
C LYS A 428 -21.54 17.02 6.28
N GLN A 429 -22.29 16.54 7.28
CA GLN A 429 -23.12 15.35 7.17
C GLN A 429 -24.42 15.58 7.92
N ALA A 430 -25.54 15.16 7.33
CA ALA A 430 -26.80 15.01 8.04
C ALA A 430 -27.11 13.52 8.18
N THR A 431 -27.55 13.14 9.38
CA THR A 431 -28.24 11.89 9.65
C THR A 431 -29.72 12.20 9.71
N HIS A 432 -30.45 11.75 8.68
CA HIS A 432 -31.90 11.92 8.59
C HIS A 432 -32.59 10.71 9.20
N PHE A 433 -33.48 10.96 10.11
CA PHE A 433 -34.33 9.99 10.80
C PHE A 433 -35.73 10.05 10.19
N GLY A 434 -36.09 9.03 9.43
CA GLY A 434 -37.37 8.95 8.73
C GLY A 434 -38.51 8.46 9.61
N LYS A 435 -39.60 8.07 8.98
CA LYS A 435 -40.84 7.65 9.64
C LYS A 435 -40.70 6.40 10.53
N ASP A 436 -39.76 5.53 10.24
CA ASP A 436 -39.52 4.27 10.97
C ASP A 436 -38.43 4.41 12.06
N ALA A 437 -37.93 5.61 12.33
CA ALA A 437 -36.86 5.88 13.30
C ALA A 437 -37.21 5.41 14.73
N GLY A 438 -38.51 5.40 15.09
CA GLY A 438 -38.97 4.87 16.38
C GLY A 438 -38.58 3.40 16.63
N MET A 439 -38.36 2.61 15.59
CA MET A 439 -37.90 1.22 15.72
C MET A 439 -36.45 1.11 16.23
N LEU A 440 -35.67 2.19 16.10
CA LEU A 440 -34.32 2.31 16.64
C LEU A 440 -34.29 2.94 18.04
N GLY A 441 -35.44 3.15 18.66
CA GLY A 441 -35.57 3.80 19.97
C GLY A 441 -35.44 5.32 19.92
N VAL A 442 -35.48 5.94 18.74
CA VAL A 442 -35.47 7.38 18.56
C VAL A 442 -36.89 7.93 18.78
N PRO A 443 -37.10 8.89 19.71
CA PRO A 443 -38.45 9.29 20.11
C PRO A 443 -39.17 10.18 19.09
N ASP A 444 -38.46 10.74 18.10
CA ASP A 444 -39.00 11.61 17.05
C ASP A 444 -38.73 11.03 15.65
N THR A 445 -39.50 11.47 14.65
CA THR A 445 -39.36 11.01 13.24
C THR A 445 -39.26 12.21 12.31
N ASP A 446 -38.90 11.99 11.06
CA ASP A 446 -38.89 13.02 10.00
C ASP A 446 -38.08 14.26 10.38
N PHE A 447 -36.84 14.04 10.82
CA PHE A 447 -35.90 15.10 11.19
C PHE A 447 -34.45 14.72 10.83
N SER A 448 -33.59 15.72 10.80
CA SER A 448 -32.15 15.54 10.58
C SER A 448 -31.31 16.12 11.72
N THR A 449 -30.29 15.40 12.14
CA THR A 449 -29.17 15.96 12.91
C THR A 449 -28.05 16.30 11.92
N ILE A 450 -27.59 17.55 11.89
CA ILE A 450 -26.61 18.03 10.93
C ILE A 450 -25.33 18.37 11.69
N SER A 451 -24.24 17.69 11.35
CA SER A 451 -22.91 17.96 11.89
C SER A 451 -22.03 18.62 10.85
N THR A 452 -21.46 19.78 11.22
CA THR A 452 -20.48 20.50 10.41
C THR A 452 -19.16 20.58 11.15
N THR A 453 -18.08 20.14 10.50
CA THR A 453 -16.73 20.12 11.08
C THR A 453 -15.71 20.80 10.17
N LYS A 454 -14.70 21.42 10.76
CA LYS A 454 -13.55 21.99 10.03
C LYS A 454 -12.26 21.62 10.76
N GLY A 455 -11.60 20.58 10.29
CA GLY A 455 -10.31 20.13 10.77
C GLY A 455 -9.15 20.86 10.09
N LYS A 456 -8.14 21.31 10.85
CA LYS A 456 -6.88 21.83 10.35
C LYS A 456 -5.73 21.19 11.13
N ASN A 457 -4.91 20.40 10.43
CA ASN A 457 -3.78 19.71 11.02
C ASN A 457 -2.50 20.20 10.37
N THR A 458 -1.49 20.56 11.17
CA THR A 458 -0.19 21.01 10.68
C THR A 458 0.90 20.32 11.46
N GLY A 459 1.87 19.73 10.78
CA GLY A 459 2.98 19.05 11.44
C GLY A 459 4.32 19.28 10.77
N ILE A 460 5.35 19.15 11.57
CA ILE A 460 6.75 19.18 11.16
C ILE A 460 7.51 18.05 11.81
N ALA A 461 8.46 17.47 11.10
CA ALA A 461 9.33 16.45 11.65
C ALA A 461 10.76 16.61 11.16
N ALA A 462 11.71 16.12 11.98
CA ALA A 462 13.09 15.93 11.60
C ALA A 462 13.53 14.51 11.94
N TYR A 463 14.32 13.90 11.05
CA TYR A 463 14.78 12.53 11.22
C TYR A 463 16.20 12.32 10.72
N ALA A 464 16.88 11.34 11.31
CA ALA A 464 18.15 10.84 10.82
C ALA A 464 18.29 9.35 11.11
N GLN A 465 18.97 8.65 10.21
CA GLN A 465 19.39 7.25 10.37
C GLN A 465 20.82 7.10 9.87
N VAL A 466 21.62 6.34 10.61
CA VAL A 466 23.02 6.00 10.27
C VAL A 466 23.16 4.50 10.25
N ASN A 467 23.78 3.97 9.20
CA ASN A 467 24.20 2.57 9.10
C ASN A 467 25.73 2.56 9.15
N CYS A 468 26.31 1.94 10.18
CA CYS A 468 27.74 1.89 10.44
C CYS A 468 28.26 0.46 10.34
N LEU A 469 29.19 0.19 9.44
CA LEU A 469 29.88 -1.08 9.32
C LEU A 469 30.96 -1.17 10.43
N LEU A 470 30.62 -1.86 11.53
CA LEU A 470 31.51 -2.02 12.67
C LEU A 470 32.65 -3.00 12.38
N THR A 471 32.35 -4.05 11.62
CA THR A 471 33.34 -5.02 11.09
C THR A 471 32.97 -5.37 9.65
N ALA A 472 33.77 -6.13 8.94
CA ALA A 472 33.46 -6.58 7.59
C ALA A 472 32.10 -7.33 7.48
N LYS A 473 31.55 -7.81 8.60
CA LYS A 473 30.32 -8.62 8.64
C LYS A 473 29.21 -8.02 9.52
N LEU A 474 29.52 -7.06 10.38
CA LEU A 474 28.57 -6.52 11.36
C LEU A 474 28.25 -5.06 11.05
N THR A 475 26.98 -4.76 10.82
CA THR A 475 26.47 -3.41 10.61
C THR A 475 25.54 -3.01 11.76
N LEU A 476 25.78 -1.86 12.35
CA LEU A 476 24.89 -1.18 13.30
C LEU A 476 24.00 -0.20 12.54
N ILE A 477 22.73 -0.21 12.86
CA ILE A 477 21.74 0.76 12.37
C ILE A 477 21.21 1.53 13.55
N ALA A 478 21.25 2.84 13.52
CA ALA A 478 20.69 3.72 14.56
C ALA A 478 19.94 4.86 13.89
N GLY A 479 18.73 5.13 14.34
CA GLY A 479 17.90 6.19 13.79
C GLY A 479 16.98 6.80 14.82
N LEU A 480 16.62 8.04 14.60
CA LEU A 480 15.67 8.79 15.43
C LEU A 480 14.88 9.75 14.56
N ARG A 481 13.59 9.88 14.90
CA ARG A 481 12.71 10.91 14.35
C ARG A 481 11.94 11.57 15.49
N TYR A 482 11.77 12.87 15.35
CA TYR A 482 10.91 13.69 16.18
C TYR A 482 9.83 14.32 15.31
N ASP A 483 8.58 14.14 15.71
CA ASP A 483 7.40 14.74 15.08
C ASP A 483 6.72 15.68 16.07
N TYR A 484 6.30 16.84 15.57
CA TYR A 484 5.40 17.78 16.24
C TYR A 484 4.19 18.04 15.37
N GLU A 485 3.00 17.98 15.95
CA GLU A 485 1.73 18.16 15.24
C GLU A 485 0.76 19.01 16.05
N ASN A 486 0.21 20.05 15.43
CA ASN A 486 -0.91 20.84 15.96
C ASN A 486 -2.19 20.43 15.22
N ARG A 487 -3.24 20.09 15.98
CA ARG A 487 -4.57 19.78 15.46
C ARG A 487 -5.57 20.80 15.98
N LYS A 488 -6.39 21.32 15.05
CA LYS A 488 -7.50 22.22 15.35
C LYS A 488 -8.77 21.62 14.78
N LEU A 489 -9.85 21.65 15.54
CA LEU A 489 -11.15 21.17 15.13
C LEU A 489 -12.22 22.17 15.55
N ASN A 490 -13.04 22.60 14.61
CA ASN A 490 -14.30 23.28 14.83
C ASN A 490 -15.43 22.28 14.66
N VAL A 491 -16.44 22.35 15.50
CA VAL A 491 -17.70 21.61 15.42
C VAL A 491 -18.87 22.57 15.51
N PHE A 492 -19.91 22.30 14.71
CA PHE A 492 -21.19 23.02 14.72
C PHE A 492 -22.30 22.02 14.44
N GLY A 493 -23.34 22.04 15.26
CA GLY A 493 -24.47 21.11 15.18
C GLY A 493 -25.80 21.82 15.02
N GLU A 494 -26.66 21.26 14.16
CA GLU A 494 -28.00 21.74 13.88
C GLU A 494 -28.98 20.57 13.97
N TYR A 495 -30.21 20.87 14.35
CA TYR A 495 -31.37 19.99 14.24
C TYR A 495 -32.33 20.62 13.26
N GLN A 496 -32.91 19.82 12.37
CA GLN A 496 -33.87 20.25 11.39
C GLN A 496 -35.05 19.26 11.29
N LYS A 497 -36.23 19.66 11.66
CA LYS A 497 -37.45 18.90 11.39
C LYS A 497 -37.84 19.11 9.93
N ASP A 498 -38.36 18.08 9.27
CA ASP A 498 -38.76 18.17 7.87
C ASP A 498 -39.75 19.29 7.63
N GLY A 499 -39.50 20.10 6.59
CA GLY A 499 -40.30 21.25 6.26
C GLY A 499 -40.17 22.46 7.18
N GLN A 500 -39.24 22.44 8.15
CA GLN A 500 -38.98 23.55 9.08
C GLN A 500 -37.55 24.07 8.93
N ASP A 501 -37.29 25.27 9.43
CA ASP A 501 -35.97 25.85 9.50
C ASP A 501 -35.10 25.09 10.54
N ALA A 502 -33.82 24.96 10.24
CA ALA A 502 -32.86 24.36 11.17
C ALA A 502 -32.62 25.30 12.37
N PHE A 503 -32.44 24.73 13.56
CA PHE A 503 -31.96 25.45 14.74
C PHE A 503 -30.68 24.87 15.30
N VAL A 504 -29.85 25.68 15.91
CA VAL A 504 -28.54 25.33 16.44
C VAL A 504 -28.69 24.49 17.70
N THR A 505 -28.12 23.30 17.70
CA THR A 505 -28.02 22.40 18.88
C THR A 505 -26.62 22.44 19.49
N THR A 506 -25.57 22.61 18.69
CA THR A 506 -24.20 22.79 19.16
C THR A 506 -23.64 24.07 18.51
N PRO A 507 -23.37 25.13 19.29
CA PRO A 507 -22.80 26.37 18.77
C PRO A 507 -21.43 26.13 18.18
N ASP A 508 -20.97 27.03 17.28
CA ASP A 508 -19.63 26.93 16.68
C ASP A 508 -18.56 26.94 17.76
N THR A 509 -18.01 25.77 18.03
CA THR A 509 -17.06 25.52 19.11
C THR A 509 -15.76 25.00 18.53
N ALA A 510 -14.63 25.53 18.99
CA ALA A 510 -13.31 25.18 18.49
C ALA A 510 -12.36 24.78 19.61
N ALA A 511 -11.52 23.79 19.34
CA ALA A 511 -10.39 23.44 20.20
C ALA A 511 -9.13 23.19 19.39
N SER A 512 -8.00 23.24 20.07
CA SER A 512 -6.72 22.84 19.49
C SER A 512 -5.89 22.03 20.50
N ALA A 513 -5.14 21.07 19.97
CA ALA A 513 -4.22 20.26 20.76
C ALA A 513 -2.89 20.09 20.04
N ASN A 514 -1.81 19.93 20.82
CA ASN A 514 -0.46 19.69 20.31
C ASN A 514 0.00 18.30 20.73
N PHE A 515 0.65 17.61 19.80
CA PHE A 515 1.16 16.26 20.01
C PHE A 515 2.62 16.17 19.57
N ASN A 516 3.39 15.37 20.31
CA ASN A 516 4.78 15.08 20.01
C ASN A 516 4.98 13.57 19.95
N ALA A 517 5.89 13.12 19.10
CA ALA A 517 6.28 11.72 19.05
C ALA A 517 7.77 11.56 18.76
N PHE A 518 8.39 10.59 19.44
CA PHE A 518 9.75 10.11 19.17
C PHE A 518 9.68 8.70 18.61
N SER A 519 10.33 8.47 17.46
CA SER A 519 10.38 7.19 16.78
C SER A 519 11.83 6.71 16.64
N PRO A 520 12.41 6.09 17.68
CA PRO A 520 13.74 5.51 17.63
C PRO A 520 13.76 4.19 16.84
N ARG A 521 14.92 3.88 16.26
CA ARG A 521 15.27 2.60 15.66
C ARG A 521 16.68 2.21 16.06
N LEU A 522 16.88 0.94 16.42
CA LEU A 522 18.19 0.35 16.68
C LEU A 522 18.20 -1.04 16.08
N GLY A 523 19.20 -1.34 15.24
CA GLY A 523 19.31 -2.61 14.57
C GLY A 523 20.73 -3.09 14.45
N LEU A 524 20.90 -4.41 14.39
CA LEU A 524 22.15 -5.10 14.11
C LEU A 524 21.91 -6.02 12.93
N LYS A 525 22.79 -5.99 11.93
CA LYS A 525 22.83 -6.94 10.82
C LYS A 525 24.18 -7.65 10.81
N TYR A 526 24.14 -8.97 10.84
CA TYR A 526 25.33 -9.82 10.72
C TYR A 526 25.28 -10.62 9.42
N GLN A 527 26.28 -10.43 8.59
CA GLN A 527 26.45 -11.13 7.33
C GLN A 527 27.10 -12.51 7.59
N LEU A 528 26.29 -13.57 7.54
CA LEU A 528 26.76 -14.95 7.70
C LEU A 528 27.59 -15.38 6.48
N SER A 529 27.11 -15.04 5.27
CA SER A 529 27.76 -15.23 3.97
C SER A 529 27.32 -14.16 2.99
N ASP A 530 27.82 -14.15 1.76
CA ASP A 530 27.40 -13.19 0.73
C ASP A 530 25.90 -13.25 0.41
N ASN A 531 25.27 -14.39 0.67
CA ASN A 531 23.86 -14.65 0.37
C ASN A 531 23.00 -14.88 1.63
N SER A 532 23.54 -14.65 2.83
CA SER A 532 22.89 -14.97 4.10
C SER A 532 23.10 -13.86 5.13
N ASN A 533 22.03 -13.30 5.64
CA ASN A 533 22.03 -12.22 6.64
C ASN A 533 21.12 -12.57 7.81
N LEU A 534 21.65 -12.44 9.03
CA LEU A 534 20.88 -12.43 10.28
C LEU A 534 20.72 -10.97 10.73
N TYR A 535 19.56 -10.60 11.25
CA TYR A 535 19.35 -9.26 11.79
C TYR A 535 18.44 -9.27 13.02
N ALA A 536 18.65 -8.29 13.88
CA ALA A 536 17.77 -7.98 15.02
C ALA A 536 17.49 -6.48 15.02
N ASN A 537 16.22 -6.10 15.22
CA ASN A 537 15.77 -4.71 15.22
C ASN A 537 14.86 -4.42 16.41
N TYR A 538 15.03 -3.23 16.98
CA TYR A 538 14.01 -2.51 17.71
C TYR A 538 13.54 -1.32 16.90
N SER A 539 12.22 -1.11 16.79
CA SER A 539 11.62 0.04 16.11
C SER A 539 10.34 0.48 16.77
N ARG A 540 10.08 1.79 16.70
CA ARG A 540 8.83 2.39 17.18
C ARG A 540 8.11 3.09 16.05
N GLY A 541 6.79 2.87 15.97
CA GLY A 541 5.84 3.63 15.17
C GLY A 541 4.84 4.35 16.06
N PHE A 542 4.13 5.31 15.49
CA PHE A 542 3.08 6.04 16.22
C PHE A 542 1.94 6.43 15.28
N ARG A 543 0.77 6.62 15.90
CA ARG A 543 -0.37 7.34 15.35
C ARG A 543 -0.62 8.52 16.26
N THR A 544 -0.82 9.71 15.70
CA THR A 544 -0.95 10.93 16.51
C THR A 544 -2.26 10.94 17.31
N GLY A 545 -2.33 11.74 18.34
CA GLY A 545 -3.57 12.04 19.04
C GLY A 545 -4.50 12.91 18.21
N GLY A 546 -5.68 13.18 18.71
CA GLY A 546 -6.68 14.00 18.02
C GLY A 546 -7.67 14.63 18.98
N LEU A 547 -8.73 15.20 18.42
CA LEU A 547 -9.87 15.79 19.13
C LEU A 547 -11.14 15.01 18.76
N THR A 548 -11.96 14.66 19.73
CA THR A 548 -13.25 13.98 19.50
C THR A 548 -14.26 14.95 18.94
N GLN A 549 -15.03 14.54 17.92
CA GLN A 549 -16.11 15.35 17.36
C GLN A 549 -17.33 15.41 18.29
N LEU A 550 -17.63 14.32 18.98
CA LEU A 550 -18.68 14.19 19.98
C LEU A 550 -18.12 13.67 21.28
N ALA A 551 -18.82 13.94 22.37
CA ALA A 551 -18.68 13.19 23.60
C ALA A 551 -19.32 11.82 23.40
N SER A 552 -18.54 10.74 23.56
CA SER A 552 -19.05 9.36 23.57
C SER A 552 -19.70 8.98 24.90
N ASP A 553 -19.68 9.89 25.83
CA ASP A 553 -20.21 9.80 27.19
C ASP A 553 -20.83 11.18 27.49
N PRO A 554 -22.10 11.27 27.88
CA PRO A 554 -22.72 12.54 28.26
C PRO A 554 -21.96 13.34 29.33
N SER A 555 -21.05 12.67 30.03
CA SER A 555 -20.16 13.29 31.02
C SER A 555 -18.91 13.95 30.43
N GLN A 556 -18.59 13.76 29.14
CA GLN A 556 -17.42 14.35 28.49
C GLN A 556 -17.83 15.45 27.49
N PRO A 557 -17.19 16.63 27.54
CA PRO A 557 -17.45 17.69 26.57
C PRO A 557 -16.98 17.27 25.17
N PRO A 558 -17.59 17.79 24.09
CA PRO A 558 -17.06 17.66 22.75
C PRO A 558 -15.65 18.25 22.68
N LEU A 559 -14.86 17.82 21.67
CA LEU A 559 -13.50 18.28 21.43
C LEU A 559 -12.48 17.87 22.52
N TYR A 560 -12.75 16.76 23.24
CA TYR A 560 -11.81 16.22 24.19
C TYR A 560 -10.58 15.63 23.48
N PRO A 561 -9.34 15.96 23.90
CA PRO A 561 -8.14 15.41 23.26
C PRO A 561 -7.89 13.97 23.69
N TYR A 562 -7.56 13.11 22.72
CA TYR A 562 -7.01 11.78 22.97
C TYR A 562 -5.53 11.73 22.57
N ASN A 563 -4.75 10.91 23.28
CA ASN A 563 -3.29 10.88 23.19
C ASN A 563 -2.78 10.08 21.97
N PRO A 564 -1.52 10.29 21.56
CA PRO A 564 -0.86 9.43 20.61
C PRO A 564 -0.79 7.97 21.06
N GLU A 565 -0.91 7.07 20.10
CA GLU A 565 -0.74 5.64 20.26
C GLU A 565 0.64 5.24 19.73
N TYR A 566 1.33 4.32 20.41
CA TYR A 566 2.68 3.88 20.06
C TYR A 566 2.77 2.37 19.91
N SER A 567 3.41 1.88 18.83
CA SER A 567 3.81 0.49 18.66
C SER A 567 5.32 0.33 18.83
N ASN A 568 5.75 -0.52 19.75
CA ASN A 568 7.15 -0.86 20.00
C ASN A 568 7.37 -2.30 19.58
N ASN A 569 8.31 -2.53 18.66
CA ASN A 569 8.54 -3.84 18.06
C ASN A 569 9.98 -4.29 18.25
N ILE A 570 10.15 -5.55 18.62
CA ILE A 570 11.41 -6.28 18.56
C ILE A 570 11.25 -7.37 17.51
N GLU A 571 12.23 -7.47 16.61
CA GLU A 571 12.21 -8.39 15.49
C GLU A 571 13.55 -9.07 15.32
N LEU A 572 13.53 -10.38 15.07
CA LEU A 572 14.69 -11.18 14.69
C LEU A 572 14.39 -11.84 13.34
N GLY A 573 15.28 -11.70 12.37
CA GLY A 573 15.06 -12.24 11.04
C GLY A 573 16.31 -12.80 10.38
N LEU A 574 16.08 -13.77 9.51
CA LEU A 574 17.08 -14.45 8.70
C LEU A 574 16.67 -14.35 7.23
N LYS A 575 17.58 -13.90 6.39
CA LYS A 575 17.39 -13.82 4.93
C LYS A 575 18.47 -14.60 4.23
N ASN A 576 18.07 -15.54 3.37
CA ASN A 576 19.00 -16.42 2.67
C ASN A 576 18.60 -16.58 1.21
N ASN A 577 19.61 -16.60 0.35
CA ASN A 577 19.51 -17.01 -1.04
C ASN A 577 20.49 -18.16 -1.29
N PHE A 578 19.98 -19.32 -1.73
CA PHE A 578 20.76 -20.53 -1.94
C PHE A 578 20.72 -20.95 -3.41
N LEU A 579 21.53 -21.91 -3.78
CA LEU A 579 21.54 -22.58 -5.07
C LEU A 579 21.65 -21.60 -6.25
N ASN A 580 22.55 -20.62 -6.16
CA ASN A 580 22.71 -19.58 -7.17
C ASN A 580 21.41 -18.79 -7.42
N ASN A 581 20.75 -18.33 -6.36
CA ASN A 581 19.49 -17.61 -6.39
C ASN A 581 18.30 -18.41 -6.98
N ARG A 582 18.31 -19.74 -6.89
CA ARG A 582 17.14 -20.57 -7.21
C ARG A 582 16.22 -20.80 -6.03
N PHE A 583 16.71 -20.62 -4.82
CA PHE A 583 15.96 -20.78 -3.59
C PHE A 583 16.19 -19.59 -2.67
N SER A 584 15.11 -18.92 -2.29
CA SER A 584 15.09 -17.83 -1.29
C SER A 584 14.26 -18.26 -0.09
N LEU A 585 14.81 -18.02 1.11
CA LEU A 585 14.18 -18.32 2.38
C LEU A 585 14.33 -17.12 3.30
N ASN A 586 13.20 -16.50 3.70
CA ASN A 586 13.16 -15.46 4.70
C ASN A 586 12.30 -15.92 5.88
N ILE A 587 12.84 -15.83 7.09
CA ILE A 587 12.13 -16.16 8.34
C ILE A 587 12.24 -14.95 9.26
N THR A 588 11.14 -14.61 9.91
CA THR A 588 11.10 -13.52 10.89
C THR A 588 10.23 -13.91 12.08
N ALA A 589 10.70 -13.61 13.29
CA ALA A 589 9.89 -13.62 14.51
C ALA A 589 9.78 -12.20 15.06
N PHE A 590 8.62 -11.85 15.59
CA PHE A 590 8.37 -10.49 16.09
C PHE A 590 7.55 -10.49 17.40
N LEU A 591 7.78 -9.42 18.17
CA LEU A 591 6.98 -9.07 19.35
C LEU A 591 6.74 -7.55 19.32
N THR A 592 5.47 -7.16 19.19
CA THR A 592 5.03 -5.77 19.19
C THR A 592 4.16 -5.49 20.39
N HIS A 593 4.45 -4.41 21.11
CA HIS A 593 3.63 -3.91 22.20
C HIS A 593 3.06 -2.54 21.85
N VAL A 594 1.73 -2.41 21.92
CA VAL A 594 1.01 -1.15 21.65
C VAL A 594 0.55 -0.54 22.97
N ASN A 595 0.94 0.71 23.18
CA ASN A 595 0.54 1.51 24.32
C ASN A 595 -0.45 2.60 23.92
N ASN A 596 -1.36 2.94 24.81
CA ASN A 596 -2.40 3.96 24.57
C ASN A 596 -3.23 3.66 23.33
N ALA A 597 -3.64 2.39 23.16
CA ALA A 597 -4.39 1.96 21.99
C ALA A 597 -5.60 2.86 21.74
N GLN A 598 -5.67 3.43 20.55
CA GLN A 598 -6.79 4.25 20.08
C GLN A 598 -7.89 3.33 19.57
N VAL A 599 -8.97 3.24 20.31
CA VAL A 599 -10.10 2.37 19.99
C VAL A 599 -11.27 3.25 19.52
N PRO A 600 -11.63 3.18 18.24
CA PRO A 600 -12.82 3.86 17.73
C PRO A 600 -14.06 3.09 18.13
N THR A 601 -15.10 3.81 18.49
CA THR A 601 -16.43 3.29 18.79
C THR A 601 -17.42 4.05 17.94
N LEU A 602 -18.27 3.35 17.19
CA LEU A 602 -19.36 3.95 16.46
C LEU A 602 -20.47 4.30 17.46
N VAL A 603 -20.86 5.56 17.48
CA VAL A 603 -21.98 6.04 18.29
C VAL A 603 -23.21 6.08 17.40
N LEU A 604 -24.23 5.34 17.77
CA LEU A 604 -25.54 5.34 17.13
C LEU A 604 -26.54 6.10 18.02
N PRO A 605 -27.54 6.76 17.45
CA PRO A 605 -27.91 6.77 16.03
C PRO A 605 -27.17 7.79 15.17
N GLU A 606 -26.32 8.65 15.73
CA GLU A 606 -25.64 9.76 15.00
C GLU A 606 -24.69 9.30 13.90
N ALA A 607 -24.33 8.00 13.87
CA ALA A 607 -23.39 7.39 12.94
C ALA A 607 -22.00 8.08 12.94
N ILE A 608 -21.54 8.50 14.12
CA ILE A 608 -20.26 9.18 14.31
C ILE A 608 -19.28 8.27 15.08
N THR A 609 -18.06 8.21 14.59
CA THR A 609 -16.99 7.46 15.25
C THR A 609 -16.24 8.33 16.25
N VAL A 610 -16.19 7.90 17.49
CA VAL A 610 -15.44 8.52 18.59
C VAL A 610 -14.23 7.65 18.93
N THR A 611 -13.07 8.26 19.08
CA THR A 611 -11.81 7.56 19.40
C THR A 611 -11.35 7.89 20.83
N ARG A 612 -10.94 6.85 21.57
CA ARG A 612 -10.39 6.97 22.94
C ARG A 612 -9.13 6.12 23.12
N ASN A 613 -8.27 6.52 24.05
CA ASN A 613 -7.16 5.67 24.52
C ASN A 613 -7.66 4.74 25.63
N THR A 614 -8.07 3.55 25.32
CA THR A 614 -8.75 2.66 26.28
C THR A 614 -8.01 1.36 26.56
N GLY A 615 -6.82 1.16 25.96
CA GLY A 615 -6.18 -0.12 26.13
C GLY A 615 -4.69 -0.19 25.79
N SER A 616 -4.19 -1.41 25.91
CA SER A 616 -2.88 -1.83 25.42
C SER A 616 -3.03 -3.18 24.73
N LEU A 617 -2.20 -3.40 23.70
CA LEU A 617 -2.23 -4.60 22.87
C LEU A 617 -0.84 -5.22 22.80
N THR A 618 -0.76 -6.55 22.84
CA THR A 618 0.46 -7.28 22.51
C THR A 618 0.20 -8.15 21.29
N SER A 619 1.05 -7.99 20.28
CA SER A 619 1.06 -8.83 19.09
C SER A 619 2.40 -9.55 18.95
N LYS A 620 2.36 -10.87 18.79
CA LYS A 620 3.54 -11.70 18.58
C LYS A 620 3.28 -12.71 17.47
N GLY A 621 4.34 -13.12 16.78
CA GLY A 621 4.15 -14.05 15.68
C GLY A 621 5.42 -14.38 14.92
N ALA A 622 5.22 -15.10 13.84
CA ALA A 622 6.26 -15.53 12.93
C ALA A 622 5.83 -15.39 11.47
N GLU A 623 6.81 -15.23 10.59
CA GLU A 623 6.64 -15.08 9.16
C GLU A 623 7.64 -15.96 8.42
N LEU A 624 7.20 -16.56 7.33
CA LEU A 624 8.01 -17.36 6.42
C LEU A 624 7.68 -16.98 4.99
N GLU A 625 8.70 -16.69 4.19
CA GLU A 625 8.58 -16.52 2.75
C GLU A 625 9.60 -17.43 2.06
N LEU A 626 9.10 -18.26 1.14
CA LEU A 626 9.88 -19.17 0.32
C LEU A 626 9.64 -18.86 -1.16
N SER A 627 10.70 -18.85 -1.94
CA SER A 627 10.60 -18.82 -3.40
C SER A 627 11.60 -19.83 -3.98
N PHE A 628 11.13 -20.69 -4.89
CA PHE A 628 11.92 -21.80 -5.39
C PHE A 628 11.71 -22.03 -6.89
N LYS A 629 12.81 -22.09 -7.63
CA LYS A 629 12.87 -22.45 -9.07
C LYS A 629 13.74 -23.70 -9.26
N PRO A 630 13.19 -24.91 -9.01
CA PRO A 630 13.97 -26.15 -9.03
C PRO A 630 14.51 -26.47 -10.42
N VAL A 631 13.69 -26.31 -11.44
CA VAL A 631 14.01 -26.59 -12.83
C VAL A 631 13.52 -25.47 -13.73
N LYS A 632 13.96 -25.45 -14.97
CA LYS A 632 13.54 -24.46 -15.98
C LYS A 632 12.03 -24.46 -16.14
N GLY A 633 11.43 -23.28 -16.01
CA GLY A 633 10.00 -23.06 -16.18
C GLY A 633 9.13 -23.35 -14.94
N LEU A 634 9.63 -24.09 -13.92
CA LEU A 634 8.86 -24.35 -12.70
C LEU A 634 9.23 -23.36 -11.61
N GLN A 635 8.22 -22.68 -11.04
CA GLN A 635 8.35 -21.75 -9.93
C GLN A 635 7.31 -22.09 -8.86
N ALA A 636 7.74 -22.17 -7.62
CA ALA A 636 6.90 -22.31 -6.45
C ALA A 636 7.17 -21.16 -5.48
N GLU A 637 6.13 -20.59 -4.91
CA GLU A 637 6.21 -19.56 -3.87
C GLU A 637 5.31 -19.96 -2.71
N TYR A 638 5.78 -19.75 -1.49
CA TYR A 638 5.02 -19.99 -0.28
C TYR A 638 5.21 -18.84 0.69
N SER A 639 4.12 -18.37 1.21
CA SER A 639 4.03 -17.30 2.21
C SER A 639 3.22 -17.80 3.39
N PHE A 640 3.73 -17.62 4.60
CA PHE A 640 3.05 -17.99 5.84
C PHE A 640 3.26 -16.92 6.89
N GLY A 641 2.19 -16.56 7.59
CA GLY A 641 2.18 -15.68 8.73
C GLY A 641 1.31 -16.22 9.86
N TYR A 642 1.85 -16.19 11.07
CA TYR A 642 1.11 -16.43 12.31
C TYR A 642 1.12 -15.17 13.17
N THR A 643 -0.03 -14.76 13.68
CA THR A 643 -0.19 -13.57 14.54
C THR A 643 -1.12 -13.86 15.70
N ASP A 644 -0.61 -13.67 16.91
CA ASP A 644 -1.40 -13.62 18.14
C ASP A 644 -1.44 -12.18 18.66
N ALA A 645 -2.48 -11.43 18.29
CA ALA A 645 -2.71 -10.05 18.72
C ALA A 645 -3.84 -10.01 19.73
N THR A 646 -3.50 -9.69 21.00
CA THR A 646 -4.43 -9.80 22.15
C THR A 646 -4.33 -8.54 23.00
N TYR A 647 -5.48 -7.98 23.37
CA TYR A 647 -5.57 -6.86 24.30
C TYR A 647 -5.13 -7.29 25.70
N LYS A 648 -4.18 -6.56 26.28
CA LYS A 648 -3.72 -6.73 27.66
C LYS A 648 -4.53 -5.90 28.63
N SER A 649 -5.09 -4.81 28.16
CA SER A 649 -6.13 -4.04 28.83
C SER A 649 -7.02 -3.44 27.76
N LEU A 650 -8.30 -3.49 27.93
CA LEU A 650 -9.28 -2.83 27.05
C LEU A 650 -10.55 -2.61 27.87
N LYS A 651 -10.87 -1.35 28.10
CA LYS A 651 -12.09 -0.93 28.78
C LYS A 651 -12.87 0.01 27.88
N ILE A 652 -14.11 -0.31 27.63
CA ILE A 652 -15.02 0.51 26.82
C ILE A 652 -16.26 0.85 27.64
N SER A 653 -16.92 1.98 27.33
CA SER A 653 -18.25 2.26 27.85
C SER A 653 -19.30 1.73 26.90
N SER A 654 -20.23 0.94 27.39
CA SER A 654 -21.38 0.45 26.65
C SER A 654 -22.63 0.69 27.49
N ASN A 655 -23.59 1.48 26.98
CA ASN A 655 -24.81 1.84 27.68
C ASN A 655 -24.56 2.44 29.09
N GLY A 656 -23.50 3.26 29.23
CA GLY A 656 -23.12 3.89 30.50
C GLY A 656 -22.43 2.97 31.50
N GLN A 657 -22.17 1.71 31.17
CA GLN A 657 -21.43 0.76 32.00
C GLN A 657 -20.04 0.49 31.41
N GLU A 658 -19.03 0.37 32.30
CA GLU A 658 -17.69 -0.04 31.91
C GLU A 658 -17.68 -1.57 31.62
N VAL A 659 -17.28 -1.93 30.40
CA VAL A 659 -17.10 -3.32 29.97
C VAL A 659 -15.61 -3.59 29.82
N ASN A 660 -15.10 -4.60 30.55
CA ASN A 660 -13.72 -5.05 30.43
C ASN A 660 -13.62 -6.13 29.33
N LEU A 661 -12.81 -5.85 28.30
CA LEU A 661 -12.56 -6.73 27.16
C LEU A 661 -11.09 -7.22 27.13
N GLU A 662 -10.42 -7.27 28.28
CA GLU A 662 -9.09 -7.87 28.40
C GLU A 662 -9.07 -9.32 27.89
N GLY A 663 -8.00 -9.73 27.22
CA GLY A 663 -7.88 -11.06 26.62
C GLY A 663 -8.55 -11.22 25.26
N LYS A 664 -9.35 -10.26 24.79
CA LYS A 664 -9.96 -10.30 23.47
C LYS A 664 -8.92 -10.09 22.37
N LYS A 665 -9.18 -10.70 21.20
CA LYS A 665 -8.33 -10.60 20.02
C LYS A 665 -8.56 -9.29 19.28
N GLN A 666 -7.51 -8.80 18.62
CA GLN A 666 -7.61 -7.66 17.74
C GLN A 666 -8.51 -7.96 16.53
N ILE A 667 -9.37 -7.00 16.22
CA ILE A 667 -10.29 -7.08 15.07
C ILE A 667 -9.54 -7.01 13.74
N PHE A 668 -10.14 -7.52 12.66
CA PHE A 668 -9.58 -7.56 11.29
C PHE A 668 -8.20 -8.22 11.21
N THR A 669 -7.89 -9.14 12.12
CA THR A 669 -6.59 -9.80 12.21
C THR A 669 -6.77 -11.31 12.15
N PRO A 670 -6.51 -11.94 10.99
CA PRO A 670 -6.44 -13.41 10.91
C PRO A 670 -5.30 -13.93 11.79
N ASP A 671 -5.56 -14.99 12.54
CA ASP A 671 -4.52 -15.67 13.33
C ASP A 671 -3.46 -16.35 12.45
N VAL A 672 -3.85 -16.79 11.25
CA VAL A 672 -2.95 -17.36 10.24
C VAL A 672 -3.29 -16.77 8.87
N THR A 673 -2.25 -16.42 8.12
CA THR A 673 -2.33 -16.15 6.69
C THR A 673 -1.37 -17.09 5.97
N SER A 674 -1.80 -17.71 4.88
CA SER A 674 -0.91 -18.55 4.08
C SER A 674 -1.28 -18.47 2.60
N MET A 675 -0.27 -18.52 1.74
CA MET A 675 -0.41 -18.55 0.30
C MET A 675 0.62 -19.51 -0.29
N PHE A 676 0.16 -20.35 -1.21
CA PHE A 676 1.03 -21.19 -2.02
C PHE A 676 0.72 -20.98 -3.49
N THR A 677 1.75 -20.82 -4.30
CA THR A 677 1.60 -20.76 -5.76
C THR A 677 2.54 -21.74 -6.43
N LEU A 678 2.03 -22.33 -7.49
CA LEU A 678 2.81 -23.17 -8.39
C LEU A 678 2.58 -22.68 -9.83
N GLN A 679 3.65 -22.34 -10.52
CA GLN A 679 3.62 -21.91 -11.92
C GLN A 679 4.55 -22.76 -12.75
N TYR A 680 4.06 -23.20 -13.91
CA TYR A 680 4.87 -23.85 -14.92
C TYR A 680 4.80 -23.09 -16.24
N SER A 681 5.96 -22.78 -16.80
CA SER A 681 6.12 -22.09 -18.08
C SER A 681 6.87 -22.98 -19.05
N TYR A 682 6.20 -23.41 -20.12
CA TYR A 682 6.77 -24.26 -21.15
C TYR A 682 7.05 -23.46 -22.43
N LEU A 683 8.31 -23.47 -22.89
CA LEU A 683 8.71 -22.73 -24.09
C LEU A 683 8.27 -23.48 -25.36
N LEU A 684 7.19 -22.99 -26.00
CA LEU A 684 6.63 -23.59 -27.22
C LEU A 684 7.48 -23.26 -28.47
N ILE A 685 7.80 -21.97 -28.66
CA ILE A 685 8.52 -21.49 -29.86
C ILE A 685 9.65 -20.58 -29.41
N ALA A 686 10.88 -21.13 -29.42
CA ALA A 686 12.07 -20.43 -28.91
C ALA A 686 12.40 -19.15 -29.73
N SER A 687 12.27 -19.19 -31.06
CA SER A 687 12.57 -18.05 -31.94
C SER A 687 11.64 -16.85 -31.72
N LYS A 688 10.41 -17.08 -31.25
CA LYS A 688 9.40 -16.06 -30.95
C LYS A 688 9.20 -15.84 -29.44
N GLN A 689 9.94 -16.57 -28.59
CA GLN A 689 9.82 -16.57 -27.14
C GLN A 689 8.36 -16.82 -26.65
N ILE A 690 7.60 -17.66 -27.38
CA ILE A 690 6.24 -18.01 -27.00
C ILE A 690 6.29 -19.11 -25.96
N GLN A 691 5.64 -18.85 -24.84
CA GLN A 691 5.54 -19.78 -23.70
C GLN A 691 4.07 -20.08 -23.39
N LEU A 692 3.79 -21.32 -23.06
CA LEU A 692 2.56 -21.73 -22.39
C LEU A 692 2.80 -21.59 -20.88
N VAL A 693 1.92 -20.91 -20.19
CA VAL A 693 2.02 -20.67 -18.74
C VAL A 693 0.77 -21.20 -18.08
N ALA A 694 0.94 -22.02 -17.04
CA ALA A 694 -0.13 -22.47 -16.14
C ALA A 694 0.27 -22.13 -14.71
N ARG A 695 -0.64 -21.50 -13.95
CA ARG A 695 -0.46 -21.10 -12.57
C ARG A 695 -1.67 -21.49 -11.73
N GLY A 696 -1.42 -22.10 -10.59
CA GLY A 696 -2.38 -22.33 -9.54
C GLY A 696 -1.99 -21.59 -8.27
N GLU A 697 -2.98 -21.09 -7.53
CA GLU A 697 -2.79 -20.34 -6.30
C GLU A 697 -3.76 -20.88 -5.24
N TRP A 698 -3.27 -21.06 -4.04
CA TRP A 698 -4.04 -21.40 -2.85
C TRP A 698 -3.78 -20.36 -1.77
N TYR A 699 -4.86 -19.87 -1.18
CA TYR A 699 -4.86 -18.94 -0.07
C TYR A 699 -5.60 -19.54 1.10
N TYR A 700 -5.05 -19.41 2.29
CA TYR A 700 -5.68 -19.76 3.55
C TYR A 700 -5.70 -18.55 4.47
N LEU A 701 -6.87 -18.23 4.98
CA LEU A 701 -7.05 -17.22 6.01
C LEU A 701 -7.67 -17.87 7.24
N GLY A 702 -7.01 -17.71 8.37
CA GLY A 702 -7.43 -18.19 9.67
C GLY A 702 -8.59 -17.39 10.26
N ARG A 703 -8.94 -17.72 11.49
CA ARG A 703 -10.02 -17.06 12.22
C ARG A 703 -9.72 -15.59 12.43
N ARG A 704 -10.73 -14.74 12.28
CA ARG A 704 -10.68 -13.31 12.60
C ARG A 704 -12.00 -12.83 13.15
N TYR A 705 -11.94 -11.72 13.89
CA TYR A 705 -13.07 -11.07 14.53
C TYR A 705 -13.30 -9.68 13.95
N PHE A 706 -14.53 -9.17 14.02
CA PHE A 706 -14.92 -7.88 13.47
C PHE A 706 -15.40 -6.87 14.52
N ASP A 707 -15.74 -7.37 15.72
CA ASP A 707 -16.14 -6.57 16.88
C ASP A 707 -15.18 -6.77 18.06
N LEU A 708 -15.08 -5.79 18.93
CA LEU A 708 -14.14 -5.79 20.08
C LEU A 708 -14.49 -6.89 21.11
N ALA A 709 -15.75 -7.26 21.22
CA ALA A 709 -16.21 -8.35 22.09
C ALA A 709 -15.90 -9.75 21.55
N ASN A 710 -15.44 -9.83 20.27
CA ASN A 710 -15.17 -11.06 19.53
C ASN A 710 -16.40 -11.97 19.37
N THR A 711 -17.57 -11.39 19.18
CA THR A 711 -18.82 -12.11 18.94
C THR A 711 -19.06 -12.35 17.46
N ILE A 712 -18.65 -11.40 16.60
CA ILE A 712 -18.75 -11.48 15.15
C ILE A 712 -17.44 -12.01 14.60
N GLN A 713 -17.48 -13.24 14.05
CA GLN A 713 -16.26 -13.89 13.58
C GLN A 713 -16.41 -14.50 12.18
N GLN A 714 -15.31 -14.58 11.46
CA GLN A 714 -15.14 -15.42 10.28
C GLN A 714 -14.30 -16.65 10.64
N SER A 715 -14.86 -17.84 10.46
CA SER A 715 -14.12 -19.11 10.58
C SER A 715 -13.06 -19.25 9.47
N PRO A 716 -12.02 -20.06 9.69
CA PRO A 716 -10.98 -20.26 8.66
C PRO A 716 -11.55 -20.75 7.33
N TYR A 717 -10.92 -20.30 6.23
CA TYR A 717 -11.35 -20.70 4.88
C TYR A 717 -10.19 -20.70 3.88
N ASN A 718 -10.44 -21.39 2.76
CA ASN A 718 -9.54 -21.47 1.63
C ASN A 718 -10.13 -20.78 0.40
N VAL A 719 -9.26 -20.18 -0.42
CA VAL A 719 -9.58 -19.64 -1.74
C VAL A 719 -8.60 -20.19 -2.75
N TYR A 720 -9.09 -20.59 -3.92
CA TYR A 720 -8.25 -21.10 -5.01
C TYR A 720 -8.43 -20.23 -6.24
N ASN A 721 -7.30 -19.87 -6.86
CA ASN A 721 -7.26 -19.12 -8.11
C ASN A 721 -6.44 -19.88 -9.15
N THR A 722 -6.67 -19.59 -10.42
CA THR A 722 -5.86 -20.15 -11.51
C THR A 722 -5.72 -19.16 -12.66
N ARG A 723 -4.67 -19.34 -13.43
CA ARG A 723 -4.39 -18.62 -14.67
C ARG A 723 -3.69 -19.54 -15.65
N ILE A 724 -4.17 -19.61 -16.88
CA ILE A 724 -3.57 -20.41 -17.95
C ILE A 724 -3.60 -19.63 -19.26
N GLY A 725 -2.54 -19.69 -20.06
CA GLY A 725 -2.49 -18.97 -21.32
C GLY A 725 -1.13 -18.96 -21.97
N MET A 726 -0.97 -18.06 -22.90
CA MET A 726 0.27 -17.87 -23.67
C MET A 726 0.86 -16.50 -23.39
N SER A 727 2.17 -16.47 -23.25
CA SER A 727 2.97 -15.25 -23.09
C SER A 727 4.07 -15.20 -24.12
N SER A 728 4.31 -14.02 -24.67
CA SER A 728 5.41 -13.72 -25.57
C SER A 728 6.02 -12.35 -25.25
N LYS A 729 7.03 -11.94 -26.01
CA LYS A 729 7.65 -10.61 -25.84
C LYS A 729 6.64 -9.47 -26.06
N HIS A 730 5.64 -9.63 -26.93
CA HIS A 730 4.74 -8.56 -27.36
C HIS A 730 3.27 -8.81 -27.06
N LEU A 731 2.88 -10.06 -26.78
CA LEU A 731 1.48 -10.42 -26.59
C LEU A 731 1.34 -11.48 -25.51
N ASP A 732 0.48 -11.21 -24.55
CA ASP A 732 0.01 -12.14 -23.54
C ASP A 732 -1.49 -12.37 -23.72
N VAL A 733 -1.93 -13.62 -23.66
CA VAL A 733 -3.34 -14.00 -23.66
C VAL A 733 -3.57 -15.05 -22.57
N PHE A 734 -4.42 -14.71 -21.61
CA PHE A 734 -4.68 -15.58 -20.46
C PHE A 734 -6.17 -15.72 -20.17
N PHE A 735 -6.60 -16.94 -19.93
CA PHE A 735 -7.79 -17.23 -19.14
C PHE A 735 -7.42 -17.20 -17.65
N TRP A 736 -8.31 -16.69 -16.83
CA TRP A 736 -8.14 -16.62 -15.39
C TRP A 736 -9.43 -16.91 -14.64
N ALA A 737 -9.32 -17.47 -13.43
CA ALA A 737 -10.42 -17.63 -12.52
C ALA A 737 -9.94 -17.35 -11.08
N ARG A 738 -10.76 -16.65 -10.30
CA ARG A 738 -10.57 -16.35 -8.88
C ARG A 738 -11.71 -16.93 -8.07
N ASN A 739 -11.41 -17.36 -6.83
CA ASN A 739 -12.37 -18.03 -5.95
C ASN A 739 -13.14 -19.14 -6.69
N ILE A 740 -12.41 -20.09 -7.30
CA ILE A 740 -12.95 -21.12 -8.19
C ILE A 740 -14.02 -21.98 -7.49
N THR A 741 -13.88 -22.17 -6.18
CA THR A 741 -14.82 -22.94 -5.35
C THR A 741 -16.02 -22.12 -4.90
N ASP A 742 -16.10 -20.86 -5.33
CA ASP A 742 -17.15 -19.90 -4.95
C ASP A 742 -17.39 -19.85 -3.43
N ARG A 743 -16.28 -19.87 -2.65
CA ARG A 743 -16.33 -19.83 -1.19
C ARG A 743 -16.91 -18.50 -0.72
N LYS A 744 -17.96 -18.56 0.09
CA LYS A 744 -18.55 -17.42 0.78
C LYS A 744 -17.81 -17.20 2.09
N TYR A 745 -17.46 -15.94 2.36
CA TYR A 745 -16.78 -15.51 3.59
C TYR A 745 -17.09 -14.05 3.88
N ILE A 746 -17.04 -13.65 5.14
CA ILE A 746 -17.19 -12.26 5.54
C ILE A 746 -15.88 -11.53 5.24
N GLU A 747 -15.93 -10.51 4.39
CA GLU A 747 -14.80 -9.58 4.14
C GLU A 747 -14.78 -8.48 5.20
N TYR A 748 -15.96 -7.94 5.54
CA TYR A 748 -16.10 -6.87 6.51
C TYR A 748 -17.39 -7.04 7.30
N ALA A 749 -17.38 -6.62 8.56
CA ALA A 749 -18.62 -6.50 9.34
C ALA A 749 -18.51 -5.28 10.26
N TYR A 750 -19.65 -4.64 10.49
CA TYR A 750 -19.85 -3.69 11.57
C TYR A 750 -20.13 -4.41 12.88
N ASP A 751 -19.84 -3.76 14.01
CA ASP A 751 -20.03 -4.30 15.37
C ASP A 751 -21.50 -4.54 15.74
N PHE A 752 -22.43 -3.93 15.04
CA PHE A 752 -23.88 -4.17 15.18
C PHE A 752 -24.43 -5.30 14.28
N GLY A 753 -23.56 -6.05 13.57
CA GLY A 753 -23.92 -7.27 12.85
C GLY A 753 -24.26 -7.14 11.38
N ALA A 754 -24.15 -5.94 10.77
CA ALA A 754 -24.22 -5.80 9.32
C ALA A 754 -22.92 -6.29 8.67
N VAL A 755 -23.05 -7.19 7.67
CA VAL A 755 -21.89 -7.88 7.06
C VAL A 755 -21.82 -7.68 5.56
N HIS A 756 -20.58 -7.61 5.04
CA HIS A 756 -20.24 -7.62 3.63
C HIS A 756 -19.47 -8.90 3.30
N LEU A 757 -19.94 -9.67 2.32
CA LEU A 757 -19.26 -10.89 1.86
C LEU A 757 -18.14 -10.54 0.89
N GLY A 758 -17.09 -11.35 0.90
CA GLY A 758 -16.02 -11.29 -0.10
C GLY A 758 -16.52 -11.63 -1.51
N ASN A 759 -15.68 -11.34 -2.50
CA ASN A 759 -16.05 -11.51 -3.91
C ASN A 759 -16.44 -12.96 -4.23
N PRO A 760 -17.52 -13.19 -5.02
CA PRO A 760 -17.89 -14.52 -5.51
C PRO A 760 -16.87 -15.07 -6.50
N GLY A 761 -17.10 -16.25 -7.01
CA GLY A 761 -16.33 -16.85 -8.09
C GLY A 761 -16.34 -15.98 -9.35
N THR A 762 -15.16 -15.52 -9.78
CA THR A 762 -14.99 -14.68 -10.98
C THR A 762 -14.03 -15.33 -11.98
N TYR A 763 -14.34 -15.20 -13.26
CA TYR A 763 -13.49 -15.71 -14.34
C TYR A 763 -13.55 -14.81 -15.56
N GLY A 764 -12.54 -14.91 -16.40
CA GLY A 764 -12.48 -14.08 -17.62
C GLY A 764 -11.21 -14.30 -18.44
N VAL A 765 -11.02 -13.40 -19.39
CA VAL A 765 -9.89 -13.39 -20.30
C VAL A 765 -9.15 -12.07 -20.21
N SER A 766 -7.84 -12.13 -20.24
CA SER A 766 -6.97 -10.95 -20.39
C SER A 766 -6.14 -11.05 -21.66
N VAL A 767 -6.06 -9.95 -22.40
CA VAL A 767 -5.17 -9.77 -23.54
C VAL A 767 -4.34 -8.53 -23.30
N LYS A 768 -3.02 -8.67 -23.37
CA LYS A 768 -2.07 -7.56 -23.20
C LYS A 768 -1.09 -7.53 -24.36
N THR A 769 -0.93 -6.38 -24.96
CA THR A 769 0.12 -6.12 -25.94
C THR A 769 1.13 -5.12 -25.38
N MET A 770 2.41 -5.33 -25.72
CA MET A 770 3.54 -4.51 -25.27
C MET A 770 4.42 -4.14 -26.48
N PHE A 771 4.90 -2.91 -26.53
CA PHE A 771 5.74 -2.40 -27.64
C PHE A 771 6.79 -1.40 -27.15
#